data_1a5b4d8c847162fa652aac978d379f04
#
_entry.id   1a5b4d8c847162fa652aac978d379f04
#
_cell.length_a   1.000
_cell.length_b   1.000
_cell.length_c   1.000
_cell.angle_alpha   90.00
_cell.angle_beta   90.00
_cell.angle_gamma   90.00
#
_symmetry.space_group_name_H-M   'P 1'
#
loop_
_entity.id
_entity.type
_entity.pdbx_description
1 polymer ?
#
loop_
_entity_poly.entity_id
_entity_poly.type
_entity_poly.pdbx_seq_one_letter_code
_entity_poly.pdbx_strand_id
1 'polypeptide(L)'
;MNPNQGGLIQGSLNLATRFGGLALVLGVALGLSLLVERTSLFFYLDRWINDAVHAATASEARFKDVLIVDVNEKAMASLETRLGPWPYDRDVFALVVEHLNDLGAKSIVINLVFSDKRKGDESLAAVLAKSKNVWLAAQGQRFDPPQDLIYKQQLDALAWKPAELPPSTAWRGFRLPNLTLTGLEPVLAGIGVVSILSDDDGMLRRVPLMHESGGKYLPALHLAALFSSGARPDFRVSKGSIQIGEHKWSVDAHGNVLLQVPRNLDGFDALTFDTVVNSALGEQGIRLERAQVEGRSIFIGSTTASQGDYARLPNHGRLAGLDVLALAYTNLANDLVLTPRSHAFKLLLCILSALLPLVVTSRRGVAEWTILMMYGLGIASVLSLNLVLVSRFSTQSTLLFPILLSAFTLLGQLSARVKTIHNERRRFYLEKLAADEATELKSQFLSHMTHELRTPLTAIMGYNRLLAESDLSEEERKSQVNIIDKNCQHLLSLINNLLDQAKLEAGQMALDVGSVSVEEMIGNVVDTLRPIADGKGLSVEYRITQGVPTGVRVDELKVRQILVNLGGNGIKFTKKGGVVFEVDWTDGNFEVRVSDTGPGMSRQVLERIFAAFQQADVTVARTHGGTGLGLTISRNLARLMGGDIGVDSEVGKGSVFTLRIPAEGFEYPSRITTRRITSEEEAPKVEGTILVADDTPDLRQLLSLYLRKMGLDVLLAENGQEAVEIAISKKPNLVFMDMQMPVMDGIQAVKALRKQEYTGTVLALTAQSERDRIMAMLDAGCDGYVEKPVRRERLEAIVRGRLTGTVSEAESSISRLKRGEA
;
A
#
# COMPACT_ATOMS: atom_id res chain seq x y z
N MET A 1 19.27 21.61 5.83
CA MET A 1 19.19 20.15 5.65
C MET A 1 19.19 19.81 4.17
N ASN A 2 20.09 18.95 3.74
CA ASN A 2 20.40 18.67 2.32
C ASN A 2 19.22 17.90 1.66
N PRO A 3 18.61 18.37 0.57
CA PRO A 3 17.42 17.74 -0.05
C PRO A 3 17.68 16.32 -0.60
N ASN A 4 18.94 15.89 -0.73
CA ASN A 4 19.30 14.56 -1.21
C ASN A 4 19.21 13.43 -0.17
N GLN A 5 19.11 13.71 1.12
CA GLN A 5 18.96 12.66 2.14
C GLN A 5 17.53 12.15 2.30
N GLY A 6 16.52 12.95 1.96
CA GLY A 6 15.11 12.54 2.01
C GLY A 6 14.75 11.49 0.95
N GLY A 7 15.38 11.54 -0.21
CA GLY A 7 15.13 10.60 -1.32
C GLY A 7 15.67 9.18 -1.06
N LEU A 8 16.82 9.06 -0.38
CA LEU A 8 17.43 7.76 -0.05
C LEU A 8 16.66 7.02 1.06
N ILE A 9 16.18 7.75 2.06
CA ILE A 9 15.39 7.16 3.17
C ILE A 9 14.00 6.73 2.66
N GLN A 10 13.35 7.52 1.83
CA GLN A 10 12.08 7.16 1.19
C GLN A 10 12.21 6.00 0.21
N GLY A 11 13.33 5.89 -0.50
CA GLY A 11 13.67 4.77 -1.38
C GLY A 11 13.84 3.46 -0.61
N SER A 12 14.57 3.48 0.51
CA SER A 12 14.81 2.30 1.35
C SER A 12 13.54 1.83 2.10
N LEU A 13 12.71 2.74 2.58
CA LEU A 13 11.42 2.42 3.22
C LEU A 13 10.45 1.80 2.21
N ASN A 14 10.41 2.31 0.97
CA ASN A 14 9.60 1.74 -0.10
C ASN A 14 10.11 0.35 -0.55
N LEU A 15 11.40 0.08 -0.47
CA LEU A 15 11.98 -1.23 -0.78
C LEU A 15 11.61 -2.25 0.30
N ALA A 16 11.77 -1.90 1.57
CA ALA A 16 11.46 -2.76 2.71
C ALA A 16 9.97 -3.14 2.78
N THR A 17 9.06 -2.20 2.54
CA THR A 17 7.62 -2.47 2.50
C THR A 17 7.22 -3.36 1.31
N ARG A 18 7.90 -3.26 0.18
CA ARG A 18 7.68 -4.12 -0.99
C ARG A 18 8.14 -5.55 -0.74
N PHE A 19 9.36 -5.74 -0.21
CA PHE A 19 9.84 -7.08 0.14
C PHE A 19 8.97 -7.71 1.24
N GLY A 20 8.50 -6.94 2.21
CA GLY A 20 7.56 -7.40 3.22
C GLY A 20 6.23 -7.88 2.63
N GLY A 21 5.68 -7.16 1.66
CA GLY A 21 4.45 -7.55 0.96
C GLY A 21 4.61 -8.82 0.13
N LEU A 22 5.73 -8.96 -0.60
CA LEU A 22 6.05 -10.16 -1.37
C LEU A 22 6.28 -11.39 -0.48
N ALA A 23 7.01 -11.21 0.61
CA ALA A 23 7.25 -12.26 1.60
C ALA A 23 5.95 -12.73 2.26
N LEU A 24 5.02 -11.80 2.54
CA LEU A 24 3.70 -12.12 3.07
C LEU A 24 2.87 -12.94 2.08
N VAL A 25 2.81 -12.51 0.81
CA VAL A 25 2.06 -13.25 -0.23
C VAL A 25 2.64 -14.65 -0.40
N LEU A 26 3.97 -14.79 -0.48
CA LEU A 26 4.62 -16.08 -0.61
C LEU A 26 4.43 -16.93 0.65
N GLY A 27 4.54 -16.35 1.84
CA GLY A 27 4.34 -17.05 3.11
C GLY A 27 2.91 -17.58 3.28
N VAL A 28 1.91 -16.77 2.95
CA VAL A 28 0.51 -17.19 2.97
C VAL A 28 0.24 -18.27 1.92
N ALA A 29 0.76 -18.08 0.70
CA ALA A 29 0.61 -19.08 -0.38
C ALA A 29 1.28 -20.42 0.00
N LEU A 30 2.48 -20.38 0.59
CA LEU A 30 3.18 -21.56 1.08
C LEU A 30 2.41 -22.22 2.21
N GLY A 31 1.92 -21.45 3.19
CA GLY A 31 1.10 -21.97 4.30
C GLY A 31 -0.17 -22.65 3.81
N LEU A 32 -0.90 -22.05 2.88
CA LEU A 32 -2.08 -22.65 2.24
C LEU A 32 -1.74 -23.92 1.46
N SER A 33 -0.63 -23.90 0.69
CA SER A 33 -0.19 -25.08 -0.06
C SER A 33 0.17 -26.24 0.86
N LEU A 34 0.88 -25.96 1.97
CA LEU A 34 1.23 -26.98 2.98
C LEU A 34 -0.02 -27.49 3.73
N LEU A 35 -1.01 -26.62 3.97
CA LEU A 35 -2.27 -27.02 4.58
C LEU A 35 -3.04 -27.96 3.65
N VAL A 36 -3.14 -27.62 2.37
CA VAL A 36 -3.79 -28.44 1.34
C VAL A 36 -3.03 -29.75 1.14
N GLU A 37 -1.69 -29.76 1.17
CA GLU A 37 -0.86 -30.96 1.04
C GLU A 37 -1.17 -31.99 2.14
N ARG A 38 -1.66 -31.57 3.30
CA ARG A 38 -2.07 -32.48 4.39
C ARG A 38 -3.46 -33.08 4.24
N THR A 39 -4.21 -32.67 3.22
CA THR A 39 -5.57 -33.15 3.00
C THR A 39 -5.56 -34.49 2.23
N SER A 40 -6.54 -35.35 2.51
CA SER A 40 -6.75 -36.59 1.73
C SER A 40 -7.01 -36.27 0.25
N LEU A 41 -7.72 -35.17 -0.04
CA LEU A 41 -8.01 -34.75 -1.41
C LEU A 41 -6.74 -34.44 -2.20
N PHE A 42 -5.77 -33.73 -1.60
CA PHE A 42 -4.48 -33.48 -2.24
C PHE A 42 -3.77 -34.77 -2.58
N PHE A 43 -3.76 -35.73 -1.61
CA PHE A 43 -3.10 -36.99 -1.75
C PHE A 43 -3.68 -37.82 -2.90
N TYR A 44 -5.01 -37.87 -3.04
CA TYR A 44 -5.67 -38.52 -4.16
C TYR A 44 -5.42 -37.86 -5.50
N LEU A 45 -5.47 -36.51 -5.56
CA LEU A 45 -5.20 -35.75 -6.77
C LEU A 45 -3.75 -35.86 -7.23
N ASP A 46 -2.78 -35.79 -6.30
CA ASP A 46 -1.37 -35.93 -6.61
C ASP A 46 -1.07 -37.34 -7.18
N ARG A 47 -1.63 -38.39 -6.58
CA ARG A 47 -1.53 -39.73 -7.10
C ARG A 47 -2.16 -39.86 -8.49
N TRP A 48 -3.36 -39.36 -8.66
CA TRP A 48 -4.04 -39.41 -9.96
C TRP A 48 -3.27 -38.71 -11.08
N ILE A 49 -2.72 -37.53 -10.79
CA ILE A 49 -1.85 -36.76 -11.73
C ILE A 49 -0.59 -37.57 -12.03
N ASN A 50 0.04 -38.16 -11.01
CA ASN A 50 1.23 -38.98 -11.20
C ASN A 50 0.92 -40.17 -12.11
N ASP A 51 -0.16 -40.89 -11.86
CA ASP A 51 -0.60 -42.05 -12.66
C ASP A 51 -0.87 -41.64 -14.11
N ALA A 52 -1.54 -40.47 -14.34
CA ALA A 52 -1.82 -39.96 -15.67
C ALA A 52 -0.54 -39.55 -16.41
N VAL A 53 0.42 -38.91 -15.73
CA VAL A 53 1.71 -38.57 -16.32
C VAL A 53 2.52 -39.80 -16.68
N HIS A 54 2.56 -40.80 -15.79
CA HIS A 54 3.26 -42.04 -16.06
C HIS A 54 2.63 -42.80 -17.21
N ALA A 55 1.28 -42.88 -17.29
CA ALA A 55 0.58 -43.49 -18.42
C ALA A 55 0.90 -42.80 -19.76
N ALA A 56 0.94 -41.44 -19.74
CA ALA A 56 1.24 -40.68 -20.96
C ALA A 56 2.71 -40.84 -21.41
N THR A 57 3.62 -41.10 -20.49
CA THR A 57 5.07 -41.21 -20.76
C THR A 57 5.56 -42.64 -20.81
N ALA A 58 4.71 -43.62 -20.47
CA ALA A 58 5.07 -45.02 -20.47
C ALA A 58 5.47 -45.50 -21.89
N SER A 59 6.60 -46.17 -21.98
CA SER A 59 7.02 -46.84 -23.19
C SER A 59 6.24 -48.13 -23.40
N GLU A 60 6.17 -48.61 -24.64
CA GLU A 60 5.74 -49.97 -24.89
C GLU A 60 6.80 -50.91 -24.32
N ALA A 61 6.42 -51.63 -23.25
CA ALA A 61 7.32 -52.60 -22.67
C ALA A 61 7.43 -53.83 -23.59
N ARG A 62 8.63 -54.28 -23.86
CA ARG A 62 8.91 -55.52 -24.50
C ARG A 62 9.20 -56.56 -23.41
N PHE A 63 8.25 -57.42 -23.13
CA PHE A 63 8.37 -58.48 -22.09
C PHE A 63 9.05 -59.77 -22.64
N LYS A 64 9.95 -59.66 -23.62
CA LYS A 64 10.57 -60.78 -24.31
C LYS A 64 11.31 -61.74 -23.39
N ASP A 65 11.78 -61.24 -22.23
CA ASP A 65 12.55 -62.02 -21.28
C ASP A 65 11.71 -62.78 -20.28
N VAL A 66 10.35 -62.66 -20.37
CA VAL A 66 9.41 -63.31 -19.47
C VAL A 66 8.43 -64.18 -20.28
N LEU A 67 8.13 -65.38 -19.74
CA LEU A 67 7.10 -66.26 -20.24
C LEU A 67 6.18 -66.62 -19.10
N ILE A 68 4.88 -66.46 -19.27
CA ILE A 68 3.86 -66.81 -18.29
C ILE A 68 3.33 -68.19 -18.66
N VAL A 69 3.28 -69.09 -17.69
CA VAL A 69 2.64 -70.44 -17.80
C VAL A 69 1.40 -70.44 -16.89
N ASP A 70 0.27 -70.25 -17.53
CA ASP A 70 -1.02 -70.07 -16.86
C ASP A 70 -1.76 -71.31 -16.55
N VAL A 71 -2.01 -71.54 -15.28
CA VAL A 71 -2.88 -72.63 -14.80
C VAL A 71 -4.31 -72.11 -14.75
N ASN A 72 -4.94 -71.98 -15.91
CA ASN A 72 -6.31 -71.48 -16.06
C ASN A 72 -7.36 -72.63 -16.05
N GLU A 73 -8.64 -72.33 -15.98
CA GLU A 73 -9.74 -73.27 -15.94
C GLU A 73 -9.72 -74.21 -17.14
N LYS A 74 -9.34 -73.75 -18.31
CA LYS A 74 -9.23 -74.58 -19.52
C LYS A 74 -8.09 -75.61 -19.40
N ALA A 75 -6.93 -75.17 -18.90
CA ALA A 75 -5.81 -76.05 -18.64
C ALA A 75 -6.14 -77.10 -17.56
N MET A 76 -6.85 -76.74 -16.51
CA MET A 76 -7.27 -77.64 -15.44
C MET A 76 -8.24 -78.70 -15.98
N ALA A 77 -9.27 -78.28 -16.72
CA ALA A 77 -10.25 -79.20 -17.34
C ALA A 77 -9.61 -80.18 -18.34
N SER A 78 -8.62 -79.69 -19.12
CA SER A 78 -7.87 -80.50 -20.09
C SER A 78 -7.07 -81.64 -19.44
N LEU A 79 -6.49 -81.33 -18.24
CA LEU A 79 -5.63 -82.28 -17.52
C LEU A 79 -6.37 -83.12 -16.51
N GLU A 80 -7.56 -82.76 -16.07
CA GLU A 80 -8.32 -83.42 -14.99
C GLU A 80 -8.57 -84.97 -15.22
N THR A 81 -8.88 -85.33 -16.42
CA THR A 81 -9.11 -86.70 -16.75
C THR A 81 -7.88 -87.62 -16.64
N ARG A 82 -6.72 -87.07 -16.67
CA ARG A 82 -5.40 -87.75 -16.71
C ARG A 82 -4.60 -87.60 -15.42
N LEU A 83 -4.63 -86.49 -14.84
CA LEU A 83 -3.80 -86.15 -13.66
C LEU A 83 -4.62 -85.96 -12.39
N GLY A 84 -5.98 -86.16 -12.52
CA GLY A 84 -6.89 -85.89 -11.40
C GLY A 84 -7.22 -84.42 -11.23
N PRO A 85 -8.09 -84.11 -10.25
CA PRO A 85 -8.52 -82.75 -10.04
C PRO A 85 -7.36 -81.86 -9.49
N TRP A 86 -7.44 -80.58 -9.79
CA TRP A 86 -6.55 -79.58 -9.23
C TRP A 86 -6.73 -79.43 -7.71
N PRO A 87 -5.67 -79.27 -6.90
CA PRO A 87 -4.23 -79.11 -7.28
C PRO A 87 -3.54 -80.45 -7.53
N TYR A 88 -2.74 -80.57 -8.58
CA TYR A 88 -2.06 -81.72 -9.06
C TYR A 88 -1.00 -82.27 -8.08
N ASP A 89 -0.63 -83.55 -8.22
CA ASP A 89 0.48 -84.16 -7.53
C ASP A 89 1.80 -83.47 -7.84
N ARG A 90 2.76 -83.48 -6.94
CA ARG A 90 4.04 -82.83 -7.10
C ARG A 90 4.94 -83.35 -8.20
N ASP A 91 4.71 -84.60 -8.59
CA ASP A 91 5.38 -85.27 -9.74
C ASP A 91 5.13 -84.44 -11.04
N VAL A 92 3.96 -83.85 -11.21
CA VAL A 92 3.63 -83.01 -12.39
C VAL A 92 4.53 -81.78 -12.44
N PHE A 93 4.72 -81.14 -11.31
CA PHE A 93 5.58 -79.95 -11.23
C PHE A 93 7.05 -80.35 -11.39
N ALA A 94 7.49 -81.49 -10.87
CA ALA A 94 8.85 -82.00 -11.10
C ALA A 94 9.12 -82.17 -12.59
N LEU A 95 8.19 -82.86 -13.32
CA LEU A 95 8.26 -83.05 -14.77
C LEU A 95 8.32 -81.70 -15.54
N VAL A 96 7.46 -80.76 -15.20
CA VAL A 96 7.43 -79.44 -15.84
C VAL A 96 8.75 -78.65 -15.61
N VAL A 97 9.27 -78.64 -14.38
CA VAL A 97 10.55 -77.98 -14.07
C VAL A 97 11.71 -78.66 -14.82
N GLU A 98 11.77 -79.95 -14.88
CA GLU A 98 12.84 -80.68 -15.60
C GLU A 98 12.77 -80.34 -17.10
N HIS A 99 11.59 -80.40 -17.70
CA HIS A 99 11.40 -80.10 -19.12
C HIS A 99 11.76 -78.65 -19.46
N LEU A 100 11.35 -77.65 -18.67
CA LEU A 100 11.69 -76.26 -18.87
C LEU A 100 13.19 -76.02 -18.69
N ASN A 101 13.87 -76.69 -17.78
CA ASN A 101 15.33 -76.63 -17.63
C ASN A 101 16.06 -77.18 -18.85
N ASP A 102 15.60 -78.33 -19.39
CA ASP A 102 16.13 -78.92 -20.60
C ASP A 102 15.98 -78.04 -21.83
N LEU A 103 14.93 -77.22 -21.84
CA LEU A 103 14.71 -76.20 -22.88
C LEU A 103 15.54 -74.88 -22.63
N GLY A 104 16.26 -74.78 -21.54
CA GLY A 104 17.19 -73.66 -21.25
C GLY A 104 16.48 -72.49 -20.56
N ALA A 105 15.54 -72.68 -19.71
CA ALA A 105 14.92 -71.64 -18.92
C ALA A 105 15.96 -70.90 -18.05
N LYS A 106 15.95 -69.57 -18.05
CA LYS A 106 16.86 -68.76 -17.21
C LYS A 106 16.48 -68.88 -15.74
N SER A 107 15.21 -68.71 -15.42
CA SER A 107 14.70 -68.94 -14.08
C SER A 107 13.25 -69.44 -14.16
N ILE A 108 12.85 -70.23 -13.22
CA ILE A 108 11.47 -70.80 -13.11
C ILE A 108 10.90 -70.39 -11.75
N VAL A 109 9.85 -69.63 -11.79
CA VAL A 109 9.17 -69.02 -10.63
C VAL A 109 7.80 -69.72 -10.50
N ILE A 110 7.61 -70.47 -9.44
CA ILE A 110 6.34 -71.18 -9.17
C ILE A 110 5.56 -70.30 -8.14
N ASN A 111 4.56 -69.57 -8.62
CA ASN A 111 3.68 -68.74 -7.79
C ASN A 111 2.50 -69.58 -7.22
N LEU A 112 2.87 -70.71 -6.62
CA LEU A 112 1.94 -71.60 -5.91
C LEU A 112 2.54 -71.91 -4.55
N VAL A 113 1.73 -71.78 -3.52
CA VAL A 113 2.14 -72.13 -2.14
C VAL A 113 1.90 -73.60 -1.85
N PHE A 114 2.95 -74.30 -1.65
CA PHE A 114 2.90 -75.73 -1.34
C PHE A 114 2.79 -75.91 0.17
N SER A 115 1.56 -75.92 0.72
CA SER A 115 1.30 -75.95 2.16
C SER A 115 1.08 -77.36 2.72
N ASP A 116 0.74 -78.34 1.88
CA ASP A 116 0.36 -79.71 2.32
C ASP A 116 1.33 -80.73 1.76
N LYS A 117 1.52 -81.83 2.51
CA LYS A 117 2.22 -82.99 2.01
C LYS A 117 1.39 -83.70 0.91
N ARG A 118 2.03 -83.92 -0.23
CA ARG A 118 1.36 -84.61 -1.37
C ARG A 118 2.28 -85.62 -2.02
N LYS A 119 1.66 -86.49 -2.77
CA LYS A 119 2.39 -87.42 -3.62
C LYS A 119 3.30 -86.74 -4.57
N GLY A 120 4.57 -87.15 -4.70
CA GLY A 120 5.58 -86.62 -5.55
C GLY A 120 6.42 -85.46 -4.89
N ASP A 121 6.27 -85.21 -3.57
CA ASP A 121 7.14 -84.26 -2.86
C ASP A 121 8.62 -84.65 -2.97
N GLU A 122 8.94 -85.98 -2.87
CA GLU A 122 10.31 -86.49 -3.03
C GLU A 122 10.87 -86.26 -4.45
N SER A 123 10.04 -86.47 -5.46
CA SER A 123 10.40 -86.26 -6.86
C SER A 123 10.68 -84.80 -7.13
N LEU A 124 9.79 -83.92 -6.66
CA LEU A 124 9.97 -82.50 -6.80
C LEU A 124 11.20 -81.99 -6.06
N ALA A 125 11.43 -82.50 -4.81
CA ALA A 125 12.62 -82.18 -4.05
C ALA A 125 13.91 -82.57 -4.76
N ALA A 126 13.93 -83.74 -5.39
CA ALA A 126 15.09 -84.23 -6.14
C ALA A 126 15.39 -83.38 -7.36
N VAL A 127 14.36 -82.84 -8.06
CA VAL A 127 14.51 -81.95 -9.18
C VAL A 127 15.00 -80.55 -8.70
N LEU A 128 14.40 -80.03 -7.64
CA LEU A 128 14.80 -78.75 -7.07
C LEU A 128 16.25 -78.74 -6.56
N ALA A 129 16.71 -79.88 -6.00
CA ALA A 129 18.10 -80.06 -5.53
C ALA A 129 19.12 -79.97 -6.68
N LYS A 130 18.78 -80.39 -7.87
CA LYS A 130 19.64 -80.27 -9.07
C LYS A 130 19.51 -78.94 -9.77
N SER A 131 18.40 -78.23 -9.59
CA SER A 131 18.04 -77.04 -10.27
C SER A 131 18.50 -75.82 -9.46
N LYS A 132 19.40 -74.92 -10.01
CA LYS A 132 19.85 -73.71 -9.33
C LYS A 132 19.12 -72.45 -9.77
N ASN A 133 17.96 -72.58 -10.44
CA ASN A 133 17.22 -71.51 -11.05
C ASN A 133 15.71 -71.54 -10.75
N VAL A 134 15.27 -72.38 -9.78
CA VAL A 134 13.86 -72.50 -9.42
C VAL A 134 13.54 -71.82 -8.11
N TRP A 135 12.50 -71.00 -8.11
CA TRP A 135 12.04 -70.23 -6.97
C TRP A 135 10.57 -70.65 -6.62
N LEU A 136 10.31 -70.87 -5.37
CA LEU A 136 8.96 -71.25 -4.86
C LEU A 136 8.35 -70.02 -4.11
N ALA A 137 7.04 -69.92 -4.19
CA ALA A 137 6.28 -68.93 -3.47
C ALA A 137 6.09 -69.29 -1.99
N ALA A 138 6.33 -68.28 -1.14
CA ALA A 138 5.92 -68.34 0.25
C ALA A 138 4.96 -67.20 0.55
N GLN A 139 3.87 -67.48 1.26
CA GLN A 139 2.88 -66.46 1.60
C GLN A 139 3.15 -65.89 2.98
N GLY A 140 3.27 -64.61 3.08
CA GLY A 140 3.34 -63.88 4.33
C GLY A 140 1.95 -63.73 4.97
N GLN A 141 1.83 -63.94 6.30
CA GLN A 141 0.56 -63.69 7.03
C GLN A 141 0.80 -62.57 8.08
N ARG A 142 -0.26 -61.98 8.59
CA ARG A 142 -0.18 -60.88 9.59
C ARG A 142 -0.12 -61.35 11.06
N PHE A 143 -0.02 -62.69 11.30
CA PHE A 143 -0.04 -63.24 12.66
C PHE A 143 1.37 -63.58 13.16
N ASP A 144 1.56 -63.63 14.47
CA ASP A 144 2.87 -63.93 15.06
C ASP A 144 3.29 -65.36 14.63
N PRO A 145 4.56 -65.54 14.22
CA PRO A 145 5.05 -66.86 13.80
C PRO A 145 5.10 -67.84 14.99
N PRO A 146 4.94 -69.15 14.72
CA PRO A 146 5.16 -70.17 15.74
C PRO A 146 6.57 -69.96 16.36
N GLN A 147 6.68 -70.13 17.67
CA GLN A 147 7.98 -70.08 18.38
C GLN A 147 8.78 -71.38 18.27
N ASP A 148 8.49 -72.19 17.26
CA ASP A 148 9.14 -73.45 17.08
C ASP A 148 10.61 -73.36 16.67
N LEU A 149 11.48 -74.14 17.24
CA LEU A 149 12.91 -74.14 16.97
C LEU A 149 13.20 -74.57 15.52
N ILE A 150 12.40 -75.47 14.96
CA ILE A 150 12.53 -75.92 13.59
C ILE A 150 12.24 -74.82 12.60
N TYR A 151 11.18 -74.05 12.86
CA TYR A 151 10.86 -72.87 12.06
C TYR A 151 11.96 -71.80 12.05
N LYS A 152 12.58 -71.56 13.22
CA LYS A 152 13.70 -70.62 13.33
C LYS A 152 14.96 -71.06 12.56
N GLN A 153 15.26 -72.32 12.60
CA GLN A 153 16.37 -72.93 11.83
C GLN A 153 16.14 -72.82 10.32
N GLN A 154 14.90 -73.12 9.87
CA GLN A 154 14.53 -73.04 8.47
C GLN A 154 14.62 -71.55 7.99
N LEU A 155 14.11 -70.60 8.75
CA LEU A 155 14.16 -69.22 8.45
C LEU A 155 15.63 -68.67 8.35
N ASP A 156 16.48 -69.17 9.27
CA ASP A 156 17.93 -68.86 9.21
C ASP A 156 18.62 -69.41 7.96
N ALA A 157 18.19 -70.56 7.54
CA ALA A 157 18.72 -71.21 6.32
C ALA A 157 18.33 -70.48 5.06
N LEU A 158 17.18 -69.77 5.02
CA LEU A 158 16.64 -69.08 3.84
C LEU A 158 16.90 -67.57 3.81
N ALA A 159 17.20 -66.94 4.93
CA ALA A 159 17.35 -65.52 5.04
C ALA A 159 18.59 -65.00 4.33
N TRP A 160 18.44 -63.85 3.67
CA TRP A 160 19.54 -63.05 3.16
C TRP A 160 20.13 -62.19 4.27
N LYS A 161 21.42 -61.92 4.21
CA LYS A 161 22.13 -61.22 5.29
C LYS A 161 22.39 -59.80 4.89
N PRO A 162 22.01 -58.80 5.71
CA PRO A 162 22.43 -57.42 5.47
C PRO A 162 23.94 -57.31 5.74
N ALA A 163 24.68 -56.61 4.85
CA ALA A 163 26.10 -56.33 5.05
C ALA A 163 26.31 -55.37 6.25
N GLU A 164 25.33 -54.52 6.51
CA GLU A 164 25.22 -53.69 7.70
C GLU A 164 23.76 -53.72 8.18
N LEU A 165 23.52 -53.79 9.51
CA LEU A 165 22.17 -53.78 10.05
C LEU A 165 21.41 -52.54 9.60
N PRO A 166 20.26 -52.68 8.92
CA PRO A 166 19.46 -51.53 8.52
C PRO A 166 18.98 -50.79 9.77
N PRO A 167 18.83 -49.43 9.70
CA PRO A 167 18.31 -48.69 10.83
C PRO A 167 16.93 -49.25 11.21
N SER A 168 16.70 -49.45 12.50
CA SER A 168 15.51 -50.14 13.08
C SER A 168 14.16 -49.49 12.71
N THR A 169 14.16 -48.33 12.11
CA THR A 169 12.98 -47.59 11.67
C THR A 169 12.68 -47.72 10.18
N ALA A 170 13.54 -48.39 9.38
CA ALA A 170 13.45 -48.35 7.92
C ALA A 170 12.49 -49.38 7.33
N TRP A 171 12.15 -50.40 8.10
CA TRP A 171 11.41 -51.56 7.53
C TRP A 171 10.21 -51.89 8.38
N ARG A 172 9.00 -51.52 7.89
CA ARG A 172 7.79 -52.21 8.37
C ARG A 172 7.64 -53.48 7.58
N GLY A 173 8.43 -54.50 7.98
CA GLY A 173 8.37 -55.78 7.37
C GLY A 173 7.05 -56.48 7.69
N PHE A 174 6.63 -57.37 6.77
CA PHE A 174 5.62 -58.34 7.07
C PHE A 174 6.21 -59.34 8.03
N ARG A 175 5.56 -59.58 9.16
CA ARG A 175 5.84 -60.79 9.93
C ARG A 175 5.45 -61.99 9.08
N LEU A 176 6.40 -62.88 8.80
CA LEU A 176 6.11 -64.08 8.06
C LEU A 176 5.53 -65.12 9.00
N PRO A 177 4.43 -65.72 8.72
CA PRO A 177 3.97 -66.89 9.29
C PRO A 177 4.11 -68.10 8.32
N ASN A 178 4.21 -69.24 8.88
CA ASN A 178 4.10 -70.51 8.21
C ASN A 178 4.72 -70.68 6.82
N LEU A 179 6.00 -70.85 6.79
CA LEU A 179 6.65 -71.65 5.75
C LEU A 179 6.31 -73.10 6.02
N THR A 180 5.12 -73.46 5.75
CA THR A 180 4.74 -74.92 5.83
C THR A 180 5.26 -75.69 4.61
N LEU A 181 6.52 -75.92 4.65
CA LEU A 181 7.23 -76.72 3.66
C LEU A 181 7.66 -78.05 4.28
N THR A 182 6.72 -78.74 4.88
CA THR A 182 6.97 -80.10 5.45
C THR A 182 7.39 -81.05 4.34
N GLY A 183 8.71 -81.35 4.36
CA GLY A 183 9.31 -82.32 3.45
C GLY A 183 10.24 -81.82 2.37
N LEU A 184 10.21 -80.50 2.05
CA LEU A 184 11.08 -79.87 1.05
C LEU A 184 12.24 -79.04 1.66
N GLU A 185 12.32 -79.07 2.96
CA GLU A 185 13.19 -78.18 3.79
C GLU A 185 14.71 -78.28 3.49
N PRO A 186 15.26 -79.47 3.22
CA PRO A 186 16.70 -79.55 2.94
C PRO A 186 17.13 -78.98 1.58
N VAL A 187 16.17 -78.71 0.71
CA VAL A 187 16.36 -78.47 -0.73
C VAL A 187 16.01 -77.09 -1.12
N LEU A 188 15.40 -76.32 -0.24
CA LEU A 188 14.82 -75.01 -0.54
C LEU A 188 15.83 -73.92 -0.44
N ALA A 189 16.77 -73.93 -1.37
CA ALA A 189 17.67 -72.77 -1.51
C ALA A 189 17.01 -71.60 -2.21
N GLY A 190 15.79 -71.71 -2.77
CA GLY A 190 15.08 -70.72 -3.57
C GLY A 190 13.64 -70.44 -3.12
N ILE A 191 13.41 -69.67 -2.08
CA ILE A 191 12.10 -69.16 -1.66
C ILE A 191 12.00 -67.68 -1.81
N GLY A 192 10.85 -67.18 -2.32
CA GLY A 192 10.51 -65.74 -2.33
C GLY A 192 9.11 -65.50 -1.81
N VAL A 193 8.92 -64.39 -1.13
CA VAL A 193 7.62 -64.01 -0.53
C VAL A 193 6.74 -63.32 -1.57
N VAL A 194 5.45 -63.69 -1.63
CA VAL A 194 4.46 -63.16 -2.60
C VAL A 194 3.44 -62.22 -1.97
N SER A 195 3.73 -61.62 -0.82
CA SER A 195 2.81 -60.70 -0.18
C SER A 195 2.93 -59.29 -0.82
N ILE A 196 1.84 -58.83 -1.40
CA ILE A 196 1.74 -57.52 -2.06
C ILE A 196 0.69 -56.70 -1.30
N LEU A 197 1.01 -55.45 -1.02
CA LEU A 197 0.10 -54.50 -0.38
C LEU A 197 -0.24 -53.39 -1.34
N SER A 198 -1.54 -53.19 -1.51
CA SER A 198 -2.05 -51.98 -2.20
C SER A 198 -1.86 -50.74 -1.34
N ASP A 199 -1.74 -49.61 -1.98
CA ASP A 199 -1.81 -48.28 -1.33
C ASP A 199 -3.20 -48.06 -0.70
N ASP A 200 -3.35 -47.02 0.13
CA ASP A 200 -4.62 -46.73 0.85
C ASP A 200 -5.83 -46.48 -0.06
N ASP A 201 -5.62 -46.21 -1.35
CA ASP A 201 -6.67 -46.06 -2.36
C ASP A 201 -7.02 -47.39 -3.06
N GLY A 202 -6.43 -48.50 -2.61
CA GLY A 202 -6.64 -49.85 -3.19
C GLY A 202 -5.89 -50.06 -4.51
N MET A 203 -5.06 -49.15 -4.96
CA MET A 203 -4.22 -49.29 -6.15
C MET A 203 -2.85 -49.84 -5.78
N LEU A 204 -2.30 -50.70 -6.59
CA LEU A 204 -0.93 -51.20 -6.44
C LEU A 204 0.02 -50.39 -7.31
N ARG A 205 0.90 -49.63 -6.67
CA ARG A 205 1.97 -48.86 -7.33
C ARG A 205 3.37 -49.29 -6.89
N ARG A 206 3.43 -50.03 -5.79
CA ARG A 206 4.69 -50.36 -5.12
C ARG A 206 4.73 -51.81 -4.75
N VAL A 207 5.91 -52.38 -4.85
CA VAL A 207 6.15 -53.74 -4.39
C VAL A 207 7.35 -53.81 -3.43
N PRO A 208 7.30 -54.61 -2.39
CA PRO A 208 8.43 -54.75 -1.46
C PRO A 208 9.55 -55.55 -2.13
N LEU A 209 10.82 -55.17 -1.83
CA LEU A 209 11.98 -55.97 -2.27
C LEU A 209 12.29 -57.07 -1.28
N MET A 210 12.18 -56.74 0.00
CA MET A 210 12.53 -57.66 1.08
C MET A 210 11.43 -57.68 2.14
N HIS A 211 11.30 -58.80 2.81
CA HIS A 211 10.39 -58.98 3.95
C HIS A 211 11.19 -59.30 5.19
N GLU A 212 10.83 -58.72 6.32
CA GLU A 212 11.48 -58.97 7.61
C GLU A 212 10.59 -59.90 8.46
N SER A 213 11.18 -60.90 9.09
CA SER A 213 10.53 -61.70 10.07
C SER A 213 11.51 -62.09 11.17
N GLY A 214 11.24 -61.65 12.40
CA GLY A 214 12.07 -61.98 13.58
C GLY A 214 13.56 -61.56 13.43
N GLY A 215 13.84 -60.42 12.77
CA GLY A 215 15.19 -59.94 12.50
C GLY A 215 15.88 -60.62 11.32
N LYS A 216 15.17 -61.48 10.56
CA LYS A 216 15.65 -62.15 9.36
C LYS A 216 15.00 -61.54 8.12
N TYR A 217 15.72 -61.48 7.02
CA TYR A 217 15.26 -60.85 5.77
C TYR A 217 15.11 -61.91 4.67
N LEU A 218 13.92 -61.97 4.09
CA LEU A 218 13.61 -62.81 2.95
C LEU A 218 13.32 -61.97 1.72
N PRO A 219 13.80 -62.36 0.52
CA PRO A 219 13.50 -61.65 -0.70
C PRO A 219 12.03 -61.78 -1.10
N ALA A 220 11.47 -60.78 -1.74
CA ALA A 220 10.24 -60.94 -2.48
C ALA A 220 10.46 -61.85 -3.70
N LEU A 221 9.45 -62.59 -4.11
CA LEU A 221 9.57 -63.64 -5.18
C LEU A 221 10.05 -63.05 -6.50
N HIS A 222 9.60 -61.87 -6.90
CA HIS A 222 10.03 -61.17 -8.10
C HIS A 222 11.49 -60.70 -8.02
N LEU A 223 12.00 -60.33 -6.82
CA LEU A 223 13.39 -60.00 -6.62
C LEU A 223 14.27 -61.24 -6.62
N ALA A 224 13.83 -62.29 -5.91
CA ALA A 224 14.50 -63.55 -5.82
C ALA A 224 14.82 -64.13 -7.20
N ALA A 225 13.88 -64.10 -8.12
CA ALA A 225 13.97 -64.60 -9.49
C ALA A 225 15.12 -63.99 -10.34
N LEU A 226 15.71 -62.87 -9.92
CA LEU A 226 16.86 -62.25 -10.58
C LEU A 226 18.18 -62.98 -10.28
N PHE A 227 18.20 -63.80 -9.21
CA PHE A 227 19.41 -64.45 -8.72
C PHE A 227 19.29 -65.96 -8.87
N SER A 228 20.43 -66.68 -8.81
CA SER A 228 20.40 -68.16 -8.76
C SER A 228 19.77 -68.60 -7.46
N SER A 229 18.95 -69.66 -7.47
CA SER A 229 18.19 -70.12 -6.29
C SER A 229 19.05 -70.55 -5.08
N GLY A 230 20.32 -70.79 -5.25
CA GLY A 230 21.30 -70.99 -4.20
C GLY A 230 22.02 -69.77 -3.73
N ALA A 231 21.88 -68.65 -4.44
CA ALA A 231 22.56 -67.43 -4.14
C ALA A 231 21.89 -66.70 -2.95
N ARG A 232 22.69 -66.24 -2.02
CA ARG A 232 22.26 -65.36 -0.90
C ARG A 232 23.13 -64.11 -0.92
N PRO A 233 22.90 -63.22 -1.87
CA PRO A 233 23.67 -62.02 -1.97
C PRO A 233 23.52 -61.18 -0.71
N ASP A 234 24.60 -60.67 -0.23
CA ASP A 234 24.57 -59.64 0.80
C ASP A 234 23.91 -58.36 0.24
N PHE A 235 23.14 -57.74 1.08
CA PHE A 235 22.48 -56.50 0.71
C PHE A 235 22.86 -55.35 1.66
N ARG A 236 22.90 -54.11 1.12
CA ARG A 236 23.17 -52.89 1.87
C ARG A 236 22.00 -51.92 1.73
N VAL A 237 21.51 -51.44 2.86
CA VAL A 237 20.46 -50.43 2.89
C VAL A 237 21.06 -49.06 3.16
N SER A 238 20.79 -48.15 2.31
CA SER A 238 21.16 -46.76 2.44
C SER A 238 19.92 -45.89 2.46
N LYS A 239 20.02 -44.62 2.85
CA LYS A 239 18.87 -43.71 2.86
C LYS A 239 18.23 -43.61 1.48
N GLY A 240 17.08 -44.24 1.30
CA GLY A 240 16.29 -44.24 0.05
C GLY A 240 16.79 -45.16 -1.06
N SER A 241 17.70 -46.14 -0.76
CA SER A 241 18.12 -47.12 -1.76
C SER A 241 18.52 -48.44 -1.10
N ILE A 242 18.36 -49.52 -1.85
CA ILE A 242 18.89 -50.87 -1.54
C ILE A 242 19.87 -51.25 -2.63
N GLN A 243 21.01 -51.79 -2.25
CA GLN A 243 21.99 -52.42 -3.12
C GLN A 243 22.08 -53.88 -2.81
N ILE A 244 21.94 -54.73 -3.85
CA ILE A 244 22.07 -56.17 -3.76
C ILE A 244 22.94 -56.66 -4.90
N GLY A 245 24.11 -57.14 -4.58
CA GLY A 245 25.13 -57.44 -5.60
C GLY A 245 25.50 -56.16 -6.40
N GLU A 246 25.38 -56.23 -7.71
CA GLU A 246 25.67 -55.10 -8.62
C GLU A 246 24.47 -54.16 -8.81
N HIS A 247 23.26 -54.59 -8.44
CA HIS A 247 22.06 -53.84 -8.64
C HIS A 247 21.79 -52.86 -7.48
N LYS A 248 21.32 -51.67 -7.84
CA LYS A 248 20.93 -50.65 -6.86
C LYS A 248 19.59 -50.03 -7.24
N TRP A 249 18.58 -50.20 -6.39
CA TRP A 249 17.25 -49.65 -6.62
C TRP A 249 16.89 -48.56 -5.58
N SER A 250 16.15 -47.58 -6.02
CA SER A 250 15.54 -46.58 -5.13
C SER A 250 14.34 -47.16 -4.43
N VAL A 251 14.24 -47.00 -3.12
CA VAL A 251 13.15 -47.51 -2.29
C VAL A 251 12.54 -46.41 -1.43
N ASP A 252 11.29 -46.58 -1.05
CA ASP A 252 10.63 -45.72 -0.05
C ASP A 252 11.11 -46.07 1.38
N ALA A 253 10.52 -45.36 2.37
CA ALA A 253 10.82 -45.59 3.79
C ALA A 253 10.48 -47.03 4.28
N HIS A 254 9.74 -47.81 3.52
CA HIS A 254 9.32 -49.16 3.83
C HIS A 254 10.04 -50.23 3.01
N GLY A 255 11.02 -49.81 2.18
CA GLY A 255 11.76 -50.74 1.33
C GLY A 255 10.99 -51.18 0.07
N ASN A 256 9.96 -50.47 -0.31
CA ASN A 256 9.21 -50.76 -1.53
C ASN A 256 9.80 -49.99 -2.72
N VAL A 257 9.79 -50.60 -3.89
CA VAL A 257 10.08 -49.94 -5.17
C VAL A 257 8.79 -49.48 -5.84
N LEU A 258 8.85 -48.37 -6.53
CA LEU A 258 7.73 -47.84 -7.31
C LEU A 258 7.80 -48.39 -8.73
N LEU A 259 6.73 -49.10 -9.13
CA LEU A 259 6.66 -49.74 -10.43
C LEU A 259 6.39 -48.74 -11.55
N GLN A 260 7.07 -48.91 -12.66
CA GLN A 260 6.67 -48.31 -13.92
C GLN A 260 5.68 -49.23 -14.62
N VAL A 261 4.42 -48.79 -14.72
CA VAL A 261 3.38 -49.58 -15.41
C VAL A 261 3.38 -49.15 -16.89
N PRO A 262 3.66 -50.10 -17.81
CA PRO A 262 3.66 -49.80 -19.24
C PRO A 262 2.27 -49.44 -19.76
N ARG A 263 2.18 -48.86 -20.94
CA ARG A 263 0.90 -48.43 -21.57
C ARG A 263 0.02 -49.62 -21.95
N ASN A 264 0.62 -50.73 -22.33
CA ASN A 264 -0.08 -52.01 -22.67
C ASN A 264 0.57 -53.15 -21.91
N LEU A 265 -0.22 -53.93 -21.19
CA LEU A 265 0.18 -55.12 -20.44
C LEU A 265 -0.10 -56.44 -21.19
N ASP A 266 -0.74 -56.37 -22.39
CA ASP A 266 -1.02 -57.59 -23.21
C ASP A 266 0.25 -58.16 -23.89
N GLY A 267 1.41 -57.65 -23.52
CA GLY A 267 2.69 -58.00 -24.14
C GLY A 267 3.44 -59.16 -23.53
N PHE A 268 2.93 -59.80 -22.45
CA PHE A 268 3.52 -61.03 -21.95
C PHE A 268 3.20 -62.22 -22.85
N ASP A 269 4.21 -62.93 -23.29
CA ASP A 269 4.02 -64.22 -23.93
C ASP A 269 3.46 -65.18 -22.87
N ALA A 270 2.34 -65.82 -23.17
CA ALA A 270 1.70 -66.75 -22.26
C ALA A 270 1.46 -68.13 -22.93
N LEU A 271 1.71 -69.16 -22.19
CA LEU A 271 1.36 -70.51 -22.51
C LEU A 271 0.40 -71.06 -21.45
N THR A 272 -0.44 -72.00 -21.84
CA THR A 272 -1.27 -72.71 -20.85
C THR A 272 -0.48 -73.85 -20.24
N PHE A 273 -0.71 -74.14 -18.98
CA PHE A 273 -0.01 -75.19 -18.23
C PHE A 273 -0.15 -76.58 -18.87
N ASP A 274 -1.32 -76.90 -19.44
CA ASP A 274 -1.54 -78.16 -20.15
C ASP A 274 -0.66 -78.30 -21.40
N THR A 275 -0.36 -77.17 -22.09
CA THR A 275 0.57 -77.20 -23.22
C THR A 275 1.98 -77.56 -22.78
N VAL A 276 2.46 -77.04 -21.67
CA VAL A 276 3.77 -77.38 -21.11
C VAL A 276 3.84 -78.84 -20.64
N VAL A 277 2.81 -79.26 -19.92
CA VAL A 277 2.69 -80.68 -19.41
C VAL A 277 2.64 -81.67 -20.59
N ASN A 278 1.83 -81.44 -21.60
CA ASN A 278 1.70 -82.28 -22.76
C ASN A 278 2.99 -82.35 -23.61
N SER A 279 3.70 -81.22 -23.72
CA SER A 279 5.04 -81.17 -24.32
C SER A 279 6.05 -82.01 -23.52
N ALA A 280 6.03 -81.90 -22.20
CA ALA A 280 6.89 -82.73 -21.31
C ALA A 280 6.64 -84.21 -21.36
N LEU A 281 5.38 -84.63 -21.55
CA LEU A 281 4.98 -86.01 -21.72
C LEU A 281 5.26 -86.57 -23.14
N GLY A 282 5.71 -85.73 -24.09
CA GLY A 282 6.07 -86.10 -25.44
C GLY A 282 4.83 -86.47 -26.32
N GLU A 283 3.70 -85.82 -26.09
CA GLU A 283 2.48 -86.06 -26.88
C GLU A 283 2.65 -85.58 -28.34
N GLN A 284 2.08 -86.46 -29.25
CA GLN A 284 2.16 -86.14 -30.68
C GLN A 284 1.41 -84.88 -31.04
N GLY A 285 2.14 -83.90 -31.64
CA GLY A 285 1.58 -82.67 -32.10
C GLY A 285 1.74 -81.45 -31.15
N ILE A 286 2.17 -81.61 -29.89
CA ILE A 286 2.43 -80.54 -28.92
C ILE A 286 3.89 -80.60 -28.53
N ARG A 287 4.70 -79.76 -29.14
CA ARG A 287 6.12 -79.62 -28.80
C ARG A 287 6.47 -78.14 -28.51
N LEU A 288 6.89 -77.92 -27.31
CA LEU A 288 7.41 -76.61 -26.93
C LEU A 288 8.79 -76.44 -27.57
N GLU A 289 8.95 -75.36 -28.34
CA GLU A 289 10.23 -75.03 -29.02
C GLU A 289 11.21 -74.41 -28.03
N ARG A 290 12.49 -74.78 -28.14
CA ARG A 290 13.54 -74.24 -27.32
C ARG A 290 13.58 -72.72 -27.38
N ALA A 291 13.36 -72.16 -28.56
CA ALA A 291 13.32 -70.70 -28.80
C ALA A 291 12.24 -69.96 -27.98
N GLN A 292 11.20 -70.58 -27.53
CA GLN A 292 10.14 -70.04 -26.68
C GLN A 292 10.55 -69.94 -25.21
N VAL A 293 11.55 -70.73 -24.74
CA VAL A 293 11.92 -70.94 -23.34
C VAL A 293 13.33 -70.49 -23.06
N GLU A 294 14.27 -70.69 -24.00
CA GLU A 294 15.68 -70.43 -23.76
C GLU A 294 15.98 -68.95 -23.38
N GLY A 295 16.69 -68.78 -22.27
CA GLY A 295 17.10 -67.50 -21.75
C GLY A 295 15.94 -66.70 -21.07
N ARG A 296 14.74 -67.20 -21.04
CA ARG A 296 13.57 -66.53 -20.42
C ARG A 296 13.37 -66.90 -18.97
N SER A 297 12.80 -65.98 -18.21
CA SER A 297 12.30 -66.23 -16.86
C SER A 297 10.82 -66.63 -16.93
N ILE A 298 10.51 -67.82 -16.42
CA ILE A 298 9.21 -68.48 -16.57
C ILE A 298 8.43 -68.29 -15.28
N PHE A 299 7.22 -67.76 -15.35
CA PHE A 299 6.35 -67.56 -14.21
C PHE A 299 5.16 -68.55 -14.32
N ILE A 300 5.07 -69.52 -13.39
CA ILE A 300 4.04 -70.53 -13.35
C ILE A 300 3.07 -70.19 -12.23
N GLY A 301 1.80 -70.09 -12.53
CA GLY A 301 0.76 -69.81 -11.52
C GLY A 301 -0.65 -69.77 -12.13
N SER A 302 -1.65 -69.48 -11.31
CA SER A 302 -3.03 -69.32 -11.76
C SER A 302 -3.46 -67.92 -11.96
N THR A 303 -4.11 -67.65 -13.09
CA THR A 303 -4.80 -66.38 -13.37
C THR A 303 -6.32 -66.42 -13.17
N THR A 304 -6.82 -67.58 -12.69
CA THR A 304 -8.27 -67.81 -12.50
C THR A 304 -8.82 -66.98 -11.34
N ALA A 305 -10.05 -66.44 -11.53
CA ALA A 305 -10.69 -65.59 -10.52
C ALA A 305 -11.00 -66.31 -9.21
N SER A 306 -11.09 -67.69 -9.24
CA SER A 306 -11.38 -68.55 -8.09
C SER A 306 -10.15 -68.87 -7.24
N GLN A 307 -8.96 -68.72 -7.80
CA GLN A 307 -7.70 -69.18 -7.15
C GLN A 307 -6.56 -68.12 -7.20
N GLY A 308 -6.73 -67.04 -7.93
CA GLY A 308 -5.70 -65.96 -8.09
C GLY A 308 -5.96 -64.80 -7.23
N ASP A 309 -4.88 -64.22 -6.67
CA ASP A 309 -4.88 -62.90 -6.09
C ASP A 309 -4.95 -61.88 -7.22
N TYR A 310 -5.78 -60.82 -7.03
CA TYR A 310 -5.91 -59.72 -7.99
C TYR A 310 -5.47 -58.41 -7.35
N ALA A 311 -4.69 -57.69 -8.07
CA ALA A 311 -4.34 -56.31 -7.72
C ALA A 311 -4.91 -55.29 -8.72
N ARG A 312 -5.25 -54.10 -8.27
CA ARG A 312 -5.64 -52.98 -9.16
C ARG A 312 -4.41 -52.17 -9.46
N LEU A 313 -4.09 -52.02 -10.73
CA LEU A 313 -3.03 -51.14 -11.19
C LEU A 313 -3.61 -49.82 -11.72
N PRO A 314 -2.89 -48.71 -11.53
CA PRO A 314 -3.28 -47.45 -12.18
C PRO A 314 -3.49 -47.66 -13.69
N ASN A 315 -4.59 -47.16 -14.23
CA ASN A 315 -4.95 -47.17 -15.65
C ASN A 315 -5.22 -48.55 -16.30
N HIS A 316 -5.03 -49.67 -15.59
CA HIS A 316 -5.20 -51.03 -16.17
C HIS A 316 -6.29 -51.89 -15.53
N GLY A 317 -6.92 -51.42 -14.44
CA GLY A 317 -7.95 -52.19 -13.77
C GLY A 317 -7.40 -53.34 -12.91
N ARG A 318 -8.07 -54.52 -12.92
CA ARG A 318 -7.63 -55.68 -12.15
C ARG A 318 -6.66 -56.53 -12.96
N LEU A 319 -5.53 -56.87 -12.37
CA LEU A 319 -4.50 -57.71 -12.93
C LEU A 319 -4.29 -58.93 -12.03
N ALA A 320 -4.05 -60.10 -12.59
CA ALA A 320 -3.73 -61.31 -11.81
C ALA A 320 -2.40 -61.14 -11.09
N GLY A 321 -2.27 -61.73 -9.89
CA GLY A 321 -1.05 -61.64 -9.08
C GLY A 321 0.19 -62.20 -9.81
N LEU A 322 0.02 -63.19 -10.68
CA LEU A 322 1.09 -63.73 -11.53
C LEU A 322 1.63 -62.69 -12.50
N ASP A 323 0.74 -61.92 -13.17
CA ASP A 323 1.15 -60.85 -14.10
C ASP A 323 1.82 -59.67 -13.36
N VAL A 324 1.37 -59.38 -12.13
CA VAL A 324 2.00 -58.39 -11.28
C VAL A 324 3.42 -58.79 -10.87
N LEU A 325 3.65 -60.06 -10.56
CA LEU A 325 4.99 -60.58 -10.26
C LEU A 325 5.89 -60.51 -11.48
N ALA A 326 5.39 -60.87 -12.66
CA ALA A 326 6.09 -60.76 -13.94
C ALA A 326 6.45 -59.28 -14.25
N LEU A 327 5.51 -58.37 -14.04
CA LEU A 327 5.74 -56.92 -14.18
C LEU A 327 6.79 -56.41 -13.20
N ALA A 328 6.71 -56.76 -11.93
CA ALA A 328 7.68 -56.39 -10.92
C ALA A 328 9.09 -56.91 -11.23
N TYR A 329 9.21 -58.19 -11.65
CA TYR A 329 10.46 -58.76 -12.12
C TYR A 329 11.05 -57.98 -13.31
N THR A 330 10.22 -57.71 -14.31
CA THR A 330 10.65 -56.95 -15.51
C THR A 330 11.14 -55.53 -15.16
N ASN A 331 10.46 -54.86 -14.22
CA ASN A 331 10.89 -53.55 -13.73
C ASN A 331 12.28 -53.62 -13.10
N LEU A 332 12.54 -54.63 -12.27
CA LEU A 332 13.82 -54.80 -11.59
C LEU A 332 14.93 -55.26 -12.57
N ALA A 333 14.62 -56.19 -13.45
CA ALA A 333 15.59 -56.76 -14.41
C ALA A 333 16.10 -55.71 -15.42
N ASN A 334 15.24 -54.77 -15.78
CA ASN A 334 15.53 -53.75 -16.79
C ASN A 334 15.77 -52.31 -16.18
N ASP A 335 15.96 -52.19 -14.87
CA ASP A 335 16.13 -50.92 -14.14
C ASP A 335 15.06 -49.89 -14.45
N LEU A 336 13.80 -50.34 -14.64
CA LEU A 336 12.65 -49.50 -14.95
C LEU A 336 11.98 -48.92 -13.70
N VAL A 337 12.54 -49.16 -12.53
CA VAL A 337 12.01 -48.71 -11.24
C VAL A 337 12.03 -47.18 -11.17
N LEU A 338 10.88 -46.61 -10.79
CA LEU A 338 10.76 -45.15 -10.68
C LEU A 338 11.53 -44.65 -9.46
N THR A 339 12.35 -43.63 -9.68
CA THR A 339 13.13 -43.03 -8.61
C THR A 339 12.38 -41.85 -8.00
N PRO A 340 12.27 -41.75 -6.65
CA PRO A 340 11.71 -40.58 -5.99
C PRO A 340 12.63 -39.35 -6.21
N ARG A 341 12.02 -38.20 -6.48
CA ARG A 341 12.79 -36.95 -6.64
C ARG A 341 13.20 -36.37 -5.31
N SER A 342 14.37 -35.73 -5.33
CA SER A 342 14.89 -35.01 -4.15
C SER A 342 14.02 -33.82 -3.79
N HIS A 343 13.99 -33.44 -2.51
CA HIS A 343 13.34 -32.22 -2.04
C HIS A 343 13.90 -30.96 -2.70
N ALA A 344 15.21 -30.93 -3.03
CA ALA A 344 15.84 -29.83 -3.73
C ALA A 344 15.24 -29.60 -5.13
N PHE A 345 14.90 -30.66 -5.85
CA PHE A 345 14.26 -30.57 -7.15
C PHE A 345 12.82 -30.02 -7.03
N LYS A 346 12.04 -30.50 -6.05
CA LYS A 346 10.71 -29.96 -5.77
C LYS A 346 10.75 -28.45 -5.47
N LEU A 347 11.74 -28.02 -4.67
CA LEU A 347 11.99 -26.61 -4.39
C LEU A 347 12.34 -25.82 -5.65
N LEU A 348 13.18 -26.35 -6.53
CA LEU A 348 13.50 -25.73 -7.82
C LEU A 348 12.25 -25.46 -8.67
N LEU A 349 11.36 -26.46 -8.76
CA LEU A 349 10.09 -26.31 -9.49
C LEU A 349 9.20 -25.22 -8.87
N CYS A 350 9.15 -25.13 -7.54
CA CYS A 350 8.43 -24.07 -6.82
C CYS A 350 9.02 -22.67 -7.10
N ILE A 351 10.35 -22.55 -7.15
CA ILE A 351 11.02 -21.30 -7.50
C ILE A 351 10.68 -20.90 -8.94
N LEU A 352 10.77 -21.81 -9.89
CA LEU A 352 10.47 -21.52 -11.29
C LEU A 352 9.02 -21.16 -11.52
N SER A 353 8.09 -21.84 -10.87
CA SER A 353 6.65 -21.66 -11.10
C SER A 353 6.02 -20.52 -10.32
N ALA A 354 6.48 -20.22 -9.11
CA ALA A 354 5.86 -19.27 -8.20
C ALA A 354 6.76 -18.05 -7.87
N LEU A 355 8.01 -18.28 -7.47
CA LEU A 355 8.87 -17.20 -6.99
C LEU A 355 9.35 -16.31 -8.15
N LEU A 356 9.79 -16.90 -9.26
CA LEU A 356 10.27 -16.14 -10.40
C LEU A 356 9.18 -15.23 -11.01
N PRO A 357 7.98 -15.71 -11.33
CA PRO A 357 6.88 -14.85 -11.76
C PRO A 357 6.55 -13.76 -10.73
N LEU A 358 6.48 -14.11 -9.44
CA LEU A 358 6.18 -13.16 -8.37
C LEU A 358 7.18 -12.00 -8.33
N VAL A 359 8.47 -12.27 -8.41
CA VAL A 359 9.53 -11.25 -8.39
C VAL A 359 9.48 -10.37 -9.63
N VAL A 360 9.37 -10.96 -10.83
CA VAL A 360 9.34 -10.23 -12.10
C VAL A 360 8.12 -9.31 -12.18
N THR A 361 6.95 -9.80 -11.78
CA THR A 361 5.68 -9.08 -11.90
C THR A 361 5.38 -8.15 -10.72
N SER A 362 6.22 -8.13 -9.68
CA SER A 362 6.10 -7.21 -8.54
C SER A 362 6.44 -5.76 -8.88
N ARG A 363 7.02 -5.49 -10.04
CA ARG A 363 7.39 -4.14 -10.50
C ARG A 363 6.14 -3.30 -10.75
N ARG A 364 6.23 -1.99 -10.47
CA ARG A 364 5.13 -1.05 -10.76
C ARG A 364 4.93 -0.92 -12.26
N GLY A 365 3.66 -0.81 -12.68
CA GLY A 365 3.30 -0.61 -14.09
C GLY A 365 3.22 -1.88 -14.94
N VAL A 366 3.44 -3.06 -14.37
CA VAL A 366 3.23 -4.33 -15.09
C VAL A 366 1.73 -4.54 -15.30
N ALA A 367 1.30 -4.76 -16.52
CA ALA A 367 -0.09 -5.01 -16.86
C ALA A 367 -0.59 -6.35 -16.27
N GLU A 368 -1.87 -6.44 -15.94
CA GLU A 368 -2.45 -7.64 -15.31
C GLU A 368 -2.31 -8.88 -16.19
N TRP A 369 -2.52 -8.75 -17.51
CA TRP A 369 -2.33 -9.84 -18.44
C TRP A 369 -0.90 -10.38 -18.47
N THR A 370 0.12 -9.52 -18.22
CA THR A 370 1.53 -9.95 -18.13
C THR A 370 1.76 -10.81 -16.91
N ILE A 371 1.07 -10.53 -15.79
CA ILE A 371 1.13 -11.35 -14.59
C ILE A 371 0.58 -12.75 -14.91
N LEU A 372 -0.61 -12.83 -15.48
CA LEU A 372 -1.22 -14.09 -15.87
C LEU A 372 -0.33 -14.89 -16.84
N MET A 373 0.23 -14.21 -17.83
CA MET A 373 1.14 -14.81 -18.82
C MET A 373 2.41 -15.38 -18.15
N MET A 374 3.03 -14.65 -17.22
CA MET A 374 4.24 -15.10 -16.53
C MET A 374 3.99 -16.32 -15.64
N TYR A 375 2.88 -16.35 -14.91
CA TYR A 375 2.50 -17.52 -14.14
C TYR A 375 2.11 -18.71 -15.04
N GLY A 376 1.41 -18.46 -16.13
CA GLY A 376 1.11 -19.46 -17.14
C GLY A 376 2.37 -20.06 -17.75
N LEU A 377 3.36 -19.24 -18.10
CA LEU A 377 4.66 -19.69 -18.61
C LEU A 377 5.44 -20.48 -17.55
N GLY A 378 5.40 -20.05 -16.28
CA GLY A 378 6.01 -20.77 -15.16
C GLY A 378 5.42 -22.19 -15.00
N ILE A 379 4.10 -22.31 -15.00
CA ILE A 379 3.39 -23.59 -14.95
C ILE A 379 3.71 -24.46 -16.16
N ALA A 380 3.65 -23.88 -17.36
CA ALA A 380 3.99 -24.61 -18.60
C ALA A 380 5.43 -25.15 -18.60
N SER A 381 6.38 -24.35 -18.06
CA SER A 381 7.79 -24.76 -17.91
C SER A 381 7.92 -25.94 -16.94
N VAL A 382 7.20 -25.90 -15.81
CA VAL A 382 7.16 -26.99 -14.83
C VAL A 382 6.57 -28.26 -15.45
N LEU A 383 5.47 -28.14 -16.19
CA LEU A 383 4.85 -29.27 -16.88
C LEU A 383 5.80 -29.89 -17.91
N SER A 384 6.40 -29.06 -18.77
CA SER A 384 7.31 -29.52 -19.81
C SER A 384 8.57 -30.18 -19.23
N LEU A 385 9.19 -29.54 -18.22
CA LEU A 385 10.37 -30.10 -17.56
C LEU A 385 10.02 -31.40 -16.85
N ASN A 386 8.87 -31.47 -16.19
CA ASN A 386 8.42 -32.68 -15.53
C ASN A 386 8.20 -33.82 -16.51
N LEU A 387 7.53 -33.55 -17.64
CA LEU A 387 7.27 -34.55 -18.68
C LEU A 387 8.56 -35.12 -19.26
N VAL A 388 9.54 -34.26 -19.58
CA VAL A 388 10.86 -34.69 -20.08
C VAL A 388 11.58 -35.56 -19.06
N LEU A 389 11.57 -35.17 -17.80
CA LEU A 389 12.28 -35.90 -16.74
C LEU A 389 11.64 -37.26 -16.43
N VAL A 390 10.30 -37.31 -16.42
CA VAL A 390 9.60 -38.60 -16.26
C VAL A 390 9.90 -39.56 -17.43
N SER A 391 9.84 -39.05 -18.66
CA SER A 391 10.05 -39.86 -19.85
C SER A 391 11.52 -40.30 -20.05
N ARG A 392 12.50 -39.47 -19.62
CA ARG A 392 13.92 -39.77 -19.89
C ARG A 392 14.64 -40.47 -18.73
N PHE A 393 14.20 -40.24 -17.52
CA PHE A 393 14.93 -40.65 -16.31
C PHE A 393 14.08 -41.55 -15.36
N SER A 394 12.95 -42.02 -15.80
CA SER A 394 12.06 -42.88 -14.97
C SER A 394 11.88 -42.32 -13.55
N THR A 395 11.60 -41.02 -13.43
CA THR A 395 11.44 -40.36 -12.12
C THR A 395 9.98 -40.13 -11.77
N GLN A 396 9.67 -40.09 -10.49
CA GLN A 396 8.32 -39.76 -10.02
C GLN A 396 7.90 -38.32 -10.40
N SER A 397 6.67 -38.12 -10.80
CA SER A 397 6.12 -36.75 -11.06
C SER A 397 5.94 -35.98 -9.74
N THR A 398 6.11 -34.64 -9.81
CA THR A 398 5.94 -33.74 -8.65
C THR A 398 5.31 -32.44 -9.11
N LEU A 399 4.07 -32.50 -9.60
CA LEU A 399 3.40 -31.39 -10.27
C LEU A 399 2.47 -30.61 -9.36
N LEU A 400 1.69 -31.28 -8.54
CA LEU A 400 0.54 -30.65 -7.88
C LEU A 400 0.95 -29.55 -6.90
N PHE A 401 1.97 -29.77 -6.07
CA PHE A 401 2.41 -28.77 -5.11
C PHE A 401 2.98 -27.47 -5.76
N PRO A 402 3.89 -27.51 -6.75
CA PRO A 402 4.34 -26.32 -7.46
C PRO A 402 3.20 -25.57 -8.17
N ILE A 403 2.22 -26.27 -8.74
CA ILE A 403 1.06 -25.66 -9.40
C ILE A 403 0.18 -24.95 -8.37
N LEU A 404 -0.13 -25.59 -7.24
CA LEU A 404 -0.92 -24.98 -6.17
C LEU A 404 -0.21 -23.75 -5.58
N LEU A 405 1.08 -23.85 -5.34
CA LEU A 405 1.86 -22.72 -4.84
C LEU A 405 1.80 -21.56 -5.83
N SER A 406 1.92 -21.83 -7.12
CA SER A 406 1.78 -20.81 -8.17
C SER A 406 0.38 -20.19 -8.20
N ALA A 407 -0.67 -21.02 -8.09
CA ALA A 407 -2.05 -20.54 -8.06
C ALA A 407 -2.32 -19.63 -6.84
N PHE A 408 -1.88 -20.02 -5.65
CA PHE A 408 -2.05 -19.23 -4.44
C PHE A 408 -1.21 -17.94 -4.45
N THR A 409 0.02 -17.98 -5.00
CA THR A 409 0.84 -16.76 -5.16
C THR A 409 0.23 -15.80 -6.15
N LEU A 410 -0.30 -16.28 -7.27
CA LEU A 410 -1.04 -15.47 -8.25
C LEU A 410 -2.27 -14.82 -7.62
N LEU A 411 -3.10 -15.59 -6.92
CA LEU A 411 -4.29 -15.09 -6.24
C LEU A 411 -3.95 -14.03 -5.19
N GLY A 412 -2.93 -14.27 -4.38
CA GLY A 412 -2.44 -13.32 -3.39
C GLY A 412 -1.93 -12.03 -4.02
N GLN A 413 -1.20 -12.13 -5.14
CA GLN A 413 -0.69 -10.96 -5.86
C GLN A 413 -1.82 -10.14 -6.51
N LEU A 414 -2.80 -10.79 -7.12
CA LEU A 414 -3.98 -10.12 -7.69
C LEU A 414 -4.80 -9.43 -6.60
N SER A 415 -5.02 -10.10 -5.47
CA SER A 415 -5.74 -9.53 -4.32
C SER A 415 -5.03 -8.29 -3.76
N ALA A 416 -3.70 -8.34 -3.62
CA ALA A 416 -2.91 -7.20 -3.19
C ALA A 416 -3.01 -6.01 -4.18
N ARG A 417 -3.01 -6.27 -5.48
CA ARG A 417 -3.19 -5.24 -6.51
C ARG A 417 -4.58 -4.61 -6.49
N VAL A 418 -5.62 -5.42 -6.41
CA VAL A 418 -7.00 -4.92 -6.31
C VAL A 418 -7.14 -3.97 -5.11
N LYS A 419 -6.57 -4.36 -3.96
CA LYS A 419 -6.55 -3.51 -2.76
C LYS A 419 -5.80 -2.20 -2.99
N THR A 420 -4.66 -2.23 -3.70
CA THR A 420 -3.88 -1.02 -4.02
C THR A 420 -4.67 -0.09 -4.93
N ILE A 421 -5.25 -0.60 -6.02
CA ILE A 421 -6.08 0.18 -6.95
C ILE A 421 -7.29 0.79 -6.23
N HIS A 422 -7.93 0.02 -5.36
CA HIS A 422 -9.08 0.51 -4.58
C HIS A 422 -8.67 1.66 -3.65
N ASN A 423 -7.53 1.54 -2.97
CA ASN A 423 -7.01 2.58 -2.08
C ASN A 423 -6.61 3.85 -2.86
N GLU A 424 -6.00 3.73 -4.03
CA GLU A 424 -5.65 4.86 -4.91
C GLU A 424 -6.91 5.56 -5.42
N ARG A 425 -7.92 4.83 -5.87
CA ARG A 425 -9.23 5.39 -6.27
C ARG A 425 -9.91 6.13 -5.13
N ARG A 426 -9.88 5.56 -3.92
CA ARG A 426 -10.47 6.20 -2.73
C ARG A 426 -9.75 7.51 -2.38
N ARG A 427 -8.42 7.53 -2.44
CA ARG A 427 -7.64 8.77 -2.24
C ARG A 427 -7.99 9.83 -3.28
N PHE A 428 -7.96 9.48 -4.55
CA PHE A 428 -8.31 10.39 -5.63
C PHE A 428 -9.74 10.94 -5.49
N TYR A 429 -10.68 10.09 -5.10
CA TYR A 429 -12.06 10.52 -4.83
C TYR A 429 -12.15 11.53 -3.69
N LEU A 430 -11.45 11.29 -2.59
CA LEU A 430 -11.42 12.23 -1.44
C LEU A 430 -10.74 13.55 -1.80
N GLU A 431 -9.63 13.52 -2.54
CA GLU A 431 -8.94 14.73 -3.03
C GLU A 431 -9.84 15.54 -3.97
N LYS A 432 -10.56 14.87 -4.86
CA LYS A 432 -11.52 15.52 -5.76
C LYS A 432 -12.65 16.19 -4.97
N LEU A 433 -13.21 15.49 -3.97
CA LEU A 433 -14.30 16.01 -3.14
C LEU A 433 -13.86 17.28 -2.38
N ALA A 434 -12.65 17.27 -1.81
CA ALA A 434 -12.07 18.44 -1.15
C ALA A 434 -11.82 19.60 -2.11
N ALA A 435 -11.38 19.33 -3.33
CA ALA A 435 -11.17 20.35 -4.37
C ALA A 435 -12.51 20.96 -4.86
N ASP A 436 -13.52 20.12 -5.04
CA ASP A 436 -14.86 20.57 -5.45
C ASP A 436 -15.49 21.46 -4.35
N GLU A 437 -15.39 21.06 -3.08
CA GLU A 437 -15.87 21.84 -1.93
C GLU A 437 -15.15 23.21 -1.80
N ALA A 438 -13.83 23.21 -1.96
CA ALA A 438 -13.05 24.45 -1.97
C ALA A 438 -13.44 25.39 -3.12
N THR A 439 -13.77 24.85 -4.29
CA THR A 439 -14.21 25.62 -5.46
C THR A 439 -15.60 26.21 -5.23
N GLU A 440 -16.50 25.46 -4.61
CA GLU A 440 -17.85 25.92 -4.29
C GLU A 440 -17.82 27.06 -3.24
N LEU A 441 -17.03 26.92 -2.18
CA LEU A 441 -16.83 27.97 -1.17
C LEU A 441 -16.27 29.24 -1.80
N LYS A 442 -15.27 29.12 -2.72
CA LYS A 442 -14.71 30.27 -3.44
C LYS A 442 -15.73 30.96 -4.34
N SER A 443 -16.61 30.20 -4.99
CA SER A 443 -17.68 30.75 -5.83
C SER A 443 -18.72 31.50 -5.03
N GLN A 444 -19.16 30.95 -3.89
CA GLN A 444 -20.07 31.60 -2.95
C GLN A 444 -19.47 32.90 -2.42
N PHE A 445 -18.18 32.88 -2.06
CA PHE A 445 -17.43 34.07 -1.64
C PHE A 445 -17.52 35.21 -2.67
N LEU A 446 -17.17 34.92 -3.93
CA LEU A 446 -17.19 35.92 -5.02
C LEU A 446 -18.60 36.48 -5.29
N SER A 447 -19.63 35.64 -5.20
CA SER A 447 -21.02 36.04 -5.36
C SER A 447 -21.45 37.04 -4.27
N HIS A 448 -21.17 36.72 -3.01
CA HIS A 448 -21.49 37.61 -1.90
C HIS A 448 -20.75 38.94 -1.97
N MET A 449 -19.45 38.91 -2.35
CA MET A 449 -18.67 40.12 -2.51
C MET A 449 -19.21 41.04 -3.58
N THR A 450 -19.61 40.47 -4.71
CA THR A 450 -20.19 41.24 -5.81
C THR A 450 -21.49 41.94 -5.36
N HIS A 451 -22.30 41.28 -4.54
CA HIS A 451 -23.54 41.85 -4.01
C HIS A 451 -23.23 43.00 -3.03
N GLU A 452 -22.31 42.81 -2.08
CA GLU A 452 -21.96 43.80 -1.07
C GLU A 452 -21.29 45.05 -1.66
N LEU A 453 -20.54 44.94 -2.75
CA LEU A 453 -19.97 46.05 -3.50
C LEU A 453 -21.01 46.78 -4.34
N ARG A 454 -21.97 46.07 -4.93
CA ARG A 454 -22.99 46.67 -5.82
C ARG A 454 -23.96 47.61 -5.07
N THR A 455 -24.34 47.24 -3.83
CA THR A 455 -25.35 47.96 -3.04
C THR A 455 -24.93 49.42 -2.76
N PRO A 456 -23.75 49.71 -2.13
CA PRO A 456 -23.32 51.10 -1.89
C PRO A 456 -23.03 51.83 -3.20
N LEU A 457 -22.50 51.15 -4.23
CA LEU A 457 -22.24 51.76 -5.52
C LEU A 457 -23.54 52.23 -6.20
N THR A 458 -24.58 51.43 -6.16
CA THR A 458 -25.91 51.77 -6.71
C THR A 458 -26.52 52.96 -5.96
N ALA A 459 -26.35 53.05 -4.62
CA ALA A 459 -26.79 54.18 -3.82
C ALA A 459 -26.03 55.45 -4.20
N ILE A 460 -24.69 55.39 -4.30
CA ILE A 460 -23.85 56.53 -4.74
C ILE A 460 -24.33 57.04 -6.10
N MET A 461 -24.48 56.15 -7.08
CA MET A 461 -24.94 56.50 -8.45
C MET A 461 -26.35 57.10 -8.45
N GLY A 462 -27.28 56.57 -7.65
CA GLY A 462 -28.63 57.04 -7.55
C GLY A 462 -28.75 58.46 -6.94
N TYR A 463 -28.08 58.66 -5.80
CA TYR A 463 -28.10 59.99 -5.15
C TYR A 463 -27.31 61.03 -5.94
N ASN A 464 -26.25 60.65 -6.65
CA ASN A 464 -25.52 61.53 -7.56
C ASN A 464 -26.38 61.99 -8.75
N ARG A 465 -27.20 61.14 -9.32
CA ARG A 465 -28.18 61.50 -10.36
C ARG A 465 -29.24 62.47 -9.81
N LEU A 466 -29.78 62.17 -8.61
CA LEU A 466 -30.73 63.07 -7.98
C LEU A 466 -30.19 64.47 -7.72
N LEU A 467 -28.88 64.57 -7.33
CA LEU A 467 -28.17 65.84 -7.20
C LEU A 467 -28.04 66.59 -8.52
N ALA A 468 -27.94 65.87 -9.64
CA ALA A 468 -27.77 66.49 -10.99
C ALA A 468 -29.09 66.89 -11.63
N GLU A 469 -30.20 66.19 -11.34
CA GLU A 469 -31.48 66.32 -12.07
C GLU A 469 -32.57 67.13 -11.31
N SER A 470 -32.41 67.40 -9.97
CA SER A 470 -33.44 67.97 -9.14
C SER A 470 -33.08 69.35 -8.61
N ASP A 471 -34.11 70.24 -8.58
CA ASP A 471 -34.02 71.54 -7.93
C ASP A 471 -34.22 71.32 -6.40
N LEU A 472 -33.06 71.08 -5.71
CA LEU A 472 -33.07 70.71 -4.31
C LEU A 472 -32.81 71.94 -3.43
N SER A 473 -33.43 71.91 -2.25
CA SER A 473 -33.06 72.90 -1.20
C SER A 473 -31.64 72.59 -0.67
N GLU A 474 -31.02 73.59 -0.07
CA GLU A 474 -29.64 73.48 0.45
C GLU A 474 -29.50 72.35 1.52
N GLU A 475 -30.57 72.13 2.31
CA GLU A 475 -30.62 71.05 3.32
C GLU A 475 -30.71 69.66 2.70
N GLU A 476 -31.56 69.52 1.66
CA GLU A 476 -31.68 68.27 0.89
C GLU A 476 -30.36 67.94 0.14
N ARG A 477 -29.74 68.95 -0.46
CA ARG A 477 -28.46 68.79 -1.12
C ARG A 477 -27.37 68.34 -0.13
N LYS A 478 -27.25 68.96 1.04
CA LYS A 478 -26.34 68.52 2.11
C LYS A 478 -26.63 67.10 2.57
N SER A 479 -27.92 66.76 2.73
CA SER A 479 -28.31 65.42 3.12
C SER A 479 -27.90 64.35 2.12
N GLN A 480 -28.10 64.59 0.80
CA GLN A 480 -27.72 63.66 -0.25
C GLN A 480 -26.21 63.50 -0.38
N VAL A 481 -25.45 64.61 -0.28
CA VAL A 481 -23.96 64.56 -0.28
C VAL A 481 -23.46 63.72 0.89
N ASN A 482 -24.05 63.87 2.06
CA ASN A 482 -23.68 63.09 3.25
C ASN A 482 -23.97 61.58 3.08
N ILE A 483 -25.07 61.24 2.39
CA ILE A 483 -25.39 59.82 2.06
C ILE A 483 -24.37 59.29 1.06
N ILE A 484 -23.99 60.03 0.04
CA ILE A 484 -22.95 59.66 -0.94
C ILE A 484 -21.62 59.44 -0.22
N ASP A 485 -21.18 60.37 0.61
CA ASP A 485 -19.92 60.30 1.35
C ASP A 485 -19.90 59.05 2.24
N LYS A 486 -20.98 58.77 2.97
CA LYS A 486 -21.15 57.62 3.84
C LYS A 486 -21.04 56.27 3.08
N ASN A 487 -21.63 56.21 1.88
CA ASN A 487 -21.55 55.02 1.04
C ASN A 487 -20.16 54.87 0.38
N CYS A 488 -19.48 55.97 0.03
CA CYS A 488 -18.08 55.96 -0.45
C CYS A 488 -17.13 55.44 0.62
N GLN A 489 -17.26 55.93 1.87
CA GLN A 489 -16.45 55.43 2.99
C GLN A 489 -16.71 53.97 3.30
N HIS A 490 -17.95 53.53 3.22
CA HIS A 490 -18.33 52.11 3.36
C HIS A 490 -17.72 51.25 2.27
N LEU A 491 -17.77 51.70 1.00
CA LEU A 491 -17.18 50.94 -0.11
C LEU A 491 -15.65 50.86 0.01
N LEU A 492 -14.98 51.93 0.43
CA LEU A 492 -13.55 51.96 0.67
C LEU A 492 -13.13 50.97 1.79
N SER A 493 -13.92 50.93 2.88
CA SER A 493 -13.71 49.98 3.96
C SER A 493 -13.86 48.53 3.50
N LEU A 494 -14.86 48.24 2.66
CA LEU A 494 -15.06 46.92 2.06
C LEU A 494 -13.88 46.48 1.23
N ILE A 495 -13.37 47.37 0.33
CA ILE A 495 -12.22 47.07 -0.52
C ILE A 495 -10.98 46.80 0.32
N ASN A 496 -10.71 47.63 1.35
CA ASN A 496 -9.57 47.45 2.22
C ASN A 496 -9.65 46.12 3.00
N ASN A 497 -10.83 45.75 3.51
CA ASN A 497 -11.04 44.48 4.17
C ASN A 497 -10.81 43.26 3.25
N LEU A 498 -11.19 43.38 1.96
CA LEU A 498 -10.93 42.34 0.95
C LEU A 498 -9.45 42.22 0.62
N LEU A 499 -8.75 43.35 0.50
CA LEU A 499 -7.30 43.34 0.26
C LEU A 499 -6.54 42.77 1.46
N ASP A 500 -6.96 43.11 2.70
CA ASP A 500 -6.39 42.54 3.91
C ASP A 500 -6.59 41.02 3.97
N GLN A 501 -7.80 40.57 3.66
CA GLN A 501 -8.11 39.13 3.59
C GLN A 501 -7.24 38.39 2.55
N ALA A 502 -7.11 38.99 1.35
CA ALA A 502 -6.30 38.39 0.27
C ALA A 502 -4.80 38.33 0.66
N LYS A 503 -4.28 39.36 1.31
CA LYS A 503 -2.88 39.38 1.79
C LYS A 503 -2.64 38.36 2.92
N LEU A 504 -3.61 38.19 3.82
CA LEU A 504 -3.57 37.17 4.89
C LEU A 504 -3.56 35.76 4.33
N GLU A 505 -4.46 35.47 3.37
CA GLU A 505 -4.53 34.15 2.72
C GLU A 505 -3.27 33.83 1.91
N ALA A 506 -2.65 34.84 1.27
CA ALA A 506 -1.40 34.68 0.55
C ALA A 506 -0.15 34.61 1.46
N GLY A 507 -0.31 34.78 2.79
CA GLY A 507 0.81 34.84 3.73
C GLY A 507 1.75 36.06 3.50
N GLN A 508 1.25 37.11 2.85
CA GLN A 508 2.03 38.29 2.44
C GLN A 508 1.91 39.49 3.41
N MET A 509 1.15 39.35 4.50
CA MET A 509 0.99 40.40 5.49
C MET A 509 2.17 40.38 6.47
N ALA A 510 2.96 41.41 6.47
CA ALA A 510 4.04 41.63 7.42
C ALA A 510 3.55 42.43 8.64
N LEU A 511 4.10 42.16 9.81
CA LEU A 511 3.85 42.91 11.05
C LEU A 511 4.91 44.03 11.20
N ASP A 512 4.45 45.18 11.60
CA ASP A 512 5.29 46.30 11.96
C ASP A 512 5.29 46.49 13.49
N VAL A 513 6.14 45.72 14.15
CA VAL A 513 6.21 45.70 15.62
C VAL A 513 7.03 46.84 16.14
N GLY A 514 6.38 47.78 16.82
CA GLY A 514 6.99 48.96 17.43
C GLY A 514 6.82 49.05 18.95
N SER A 515 7.52 50.00 19.57
CA SER A 515 7.37 50.33 21.02
C SER A 515 6.20 51.28 21.22
N VAL A 516 5.18 50.89 21.92
CA VAL A 516 3.90 51.61 22.04
C VAL A 516 3.56 51.89 23.51
N SER A 517 3.10 53.09 23.82
CA SER A 517 2.50 53.40 25.11
C SER A 517 1.10 52.77 25.22
N VAL A 518 0.89 51.96 26.24
CA VAL A 518 -0.41 51.28 26.43
C VAL A 518 -1.52 52.32 26.67
N GLU A 519 -1.27 53.32 27.49
CA GLU A 519 -2.26 54.36 27.83
C GLU A 519 -2.63 55.22 26.62
N GLU A 520 -1.64 55.61 25.81
CA GLU A 520 -1.89 56.41 24.59
C GLU A 520 -2.66 55.59 23.55
N MET A 521 -2.29 54.34 23.33
CA MET A 521 -2.94 53.46 22.36
C MET A 521 -4.41 53.20 22.69
N ILE A 522 -4.71 52.86 23.94
CA ILE A 522 -6.07 52.58 24.39
C ILE A 522 -6.90 53.88 24.46
N GLY A 523 -6.29 54.99 24.93
CA GLY A 523 -6.88 56.31 24.94
C GLY A 523 -7.33 56.76 23.54
N ASN A 524 -6.46 56.59 22.54
CA ASN A 524 -6.76 56.91 21.14
C ASN A 524 -7.91 56.08 20.57
N VAL A 525 -8.00 54.78 20.95
CA VAL A 525 -9.14 53.93 20.57
C VAL A 525 -10.44 54.47 21.17
N VAL A 526 -10.46 54.81 22.46
CA VAL A 526 -11.62 55.30 23.18
C VAL A 526 -12.04 56.69 22.64
N ASP A 527 -11.08 57.59 22.41
CA ASP A 527 -11.36 58.92 21.82
C ASP A 527 -11.93 58.81 20.40
N THR A 528 -11.51 57.82 19.59
CA THR A 528 -12.07 57.52 18.25
C THR A 528 -13.54 57.06 18.34
N LEU A 529 -13.88 56.27 19.36
CA LEU A 529 -15.19 55.69 19.54
C LEU A 529 -16.19 56.56 20.30
N ARG A 530 -15.71 57.49 21.13
CA ARG A 530 -16.53 58.41 22.00
C ARG A 530 -17.56 59.21 21.22
N PRO A 531 -17.27 59.86 20.09
CA PRO A 531 -18.27 60.63 19.36
C PRO A 531 -19.44 59.77 18.84
N ILE A 532 -19.10 58.49 18.49
CA ILE A 532 -20.14 57.55 18.02
C ILE A 532 -21.02 57.09 19.17
N ALA A 533 -20.44 56.86 20.35
CA ALA A 533 -21.12 56.46 21.54
C ALA A 533 -22.01 57.60 22.11
N ASP A 534 -21.44 58.83 22.19
CA ASP A 534 -22.18 60.03 22.65
C ASP A 534 -23.39 60.32 21.79
N GLY A 535 -23.28 60.12 20.45
CA GLY A 535 -24.41 60.26 19.52
C GLY A 535 -25.56 59.26 19.75
N LYS A 536 -25.27 58.19 20.49
CA LYS A 536 -26.25 57.15 20.93
C LYS A 536 -26.60 57.26 22.42
N GLY A 537 -25.98 58.14 23.20
CA GLY A 537 -26.18 58.23 24.66
C GLY A 537 -25.54 57.06 25.42
N LEU A 538 -24.46 56.46 24.90
CA LEU A 538 -23.75 55.36 25.52
C LEU A 538 -22.41 55.82 26.14
N SER A 539 -21.97 55.17 27.23
CA SER A 539 -20.63 55.43 27.80
C SER A 539 -19.56 54.57 27.12
N VAL A 540 -18.32 55.13 26.96
CA VAL A 540 -17.11 54.39 26.59
C VAL A 540 -16.01 54.73 27.55
N GLU A 541 -15.52 53.74 28.26
CA GLU A 541 -14.50 53.86 29.30
C GLU A 541 -13.37 52.84 29.09
N TYR A 542 -12.20 53.16 29.65
CA TYR A 542 -11.13 52.18 29.75
C TYR A 542 -10.56 52.12 31.16
N ARG A 543 -10.01 50.96 31.52
CA ARG A 543 -9.37 50.67 32.80
C ARG A 543 -8.11 49.86 32.54
N ILE A 544 -7.00 50.28 33.15
CA ILE A 544 -5.73 49.56 33.08
C ILE A 544 -5.48 48.97 34.48
N THR A 545 -5.35 47.65 34.56
CA THR A 545 -5.13 46.92 35.80
C THR A 545 -3.72 47.16 36.33
N GLN A 546 -3.54 47.15 37.66
CA GLN A 546 -2.22 47.28 38.29
C GLN A 546 -1.34 46.08 37.83
N GLY A 547 -0.10 46.38 37.43
CA GLY A 547 0.83 45.40 36.91
C GLY A 547 0.98 45.32 35.38
N VAL A 548 0.16 46.04 34.64
CA VAL A 548 0.34 46.25 33.18
C VAL A 548 1.57 47.12 32.91
N PRO A 549 2.53 46.66 32.08
CA PRO A 549 3.64 47.52 31.66
C PRO A 549 3.15 48.83 31.01
N THR A 550 3.84 49.92 31.24
CA THR A 550 3.48 51.24 30.63
C THR A 550 3.71 51.26 29.13
N GLY A 551 4.60 50.39 28.61
CA GLY A 551 4.88 50.18 27.20
C GLY A 551 4.85 48.72 26.81
N VAL A 552 4.43 48.43 25.55
CA VAL A 552 4.43 47.10 24.95
C VAL A 552 5.01 47.17 23.54
N ARG A 553 5.63 46.05 23.10
CA ARG A 553 6.09 45.89 21.71
C ARG A 553 5.04 45.12 20.91
N VAL A 554 4.29 45.84 20.11
CA VAL A 554 3.21 45.30 19.27
C VAL A 554 3.10 46.10 17.96
N ASP A 555 2.35 45.57 16.99
CA ASP A 555 1.92 46.37 15.85
C ASP A 555 0.70 47.21 16.28
N GLU A 556 0.97 48.50 16.61
CA GLU A 556 -0.04 49.44 17.09
C GLU A 556 -1.21 49.58 16.14
N LEU A 557 -0.95 49.65 14.84
CA LEU A 557 -1.99 49.83 13.83
C LEU A 557 -2.95 48.64 13.79
N LYS A 558 -2.42 47.43 13.86
CA LYS A 558 -3.22 46.21 13.84
C LYS A 558 -3.99 45.99 15.15
N VAL A 559 -3.35 46.23 16.30
CA VAL A 559 -4.04 46.22 17.61
C VAL A 559 -5.15 47.24 17.65
N ARG A 560 -4.92 48.46 17.23
CA ARG A 560 -5.92 49.52 17.14
C ARG A 560 -7.05 49.15 16.20
N GLN A 561 -6.76 48.55 15.03
CA GLN A 561 -7.77 48.07 14.06
C GLN A 561 -8.68 47.02 14.72
N ILE A 562 -8.12 46.09 15.47
CA ILE A 562 -8.90 45.08 16.21
C ILE A 562 -9.79 45.73 17.26
N LEU A 563 -9.23 46.57 18.12
CA LEU A 563 -9.94 47.19 19.23
C LEU A 563 -11.06 48.14 18.79
N VAL A 564 -10.83 48.91 17.74
CA VAL A 564 -11.87 49.78 17.13
C VAL A 564 -13.00 48.92 16.53
N ASN A 565 -12.67 47.79 15.89
CA ASN A 565 -13.69 46.91 15.37
C ASN A 565 -14.49 46.23 16.50
N LEU A 566 -13.85 45.74 17.56
CA LEU A 566 -14.53 45.15 18.71
C LEU A 566 -15.40 46.16 19.45
N GLY A 567 -14.85 47.34 19.79
CA GLY A 567 -15.56 48.42 20.48
C GLY A 567 -16.69 49.00 19.63
N GLY A 568 -16.43 49.19 18.32
CA GLY A 568 -17.44 49.66 17.35
C GLY A 568 -18.64 48.70 17.27
N ASN A 569 -18.39 47.38 17.27
CA ASN A 569 -19.45 46.37 17.36
C ASN A 569 -20.21 46.46 18.67
N GLY A 570 -19.52 46.63 19.81
CA GLY A 570 -20.15 46.86 21.11
C GLY A 570 -21.11 48.05 21.10
N ILE A 571 -20.65 49.22 20.59
CA ILE A 571 -21.48 50.41 20.47
C ILE A 571 -22.65 50.24 19.49
N LYS A 572 -22.39 49.48 18.39
CA LYS A 572 -23.39 49.22 17.36
C LYS A 572 -24.63 48.48 17.91
N PHE A 573 -24.37 47.44 18.70
CA PHE A 573 -25.42 46.54 19.18
C PHE A 573 -25.98 46.91 20.57
N THR A 574 -25.27 47.77 21.33
CA THR A 574 -25.78 48.25 22.63
C THR A 574 -26.83 49.36 22.43
N LYS A 575 -27.96 49.28 23.18
CA LYS A 575 -29.00 50.29 23.18
C LYS A 575 -28.99 51.19 24.42
N LYS A 576 -28.57 50.65 25.57
CA LYS A 576 -28.44 51.37 26.85
C LYS A 576 -27.25 50.81 27.61
N GLY A 577 -26.50 51.64 28.29
CA GLY A 577 -25.29 51.30 29.01
C GLY A 577 -24.04 51.78 28.30
N GLY A 578 -23.09 50.86 28.04
CA GLY A 578 -21.82 51.30 27.40
C GLY A 578 -20.89 50.14 27.03
N VAL A 579 -19.67 50.57 26.64
CA VAL A 579 -18.55 49.65 26.31
C VAL A 579 -17.38 49.98 27.21
N VAL A 580 -16.74 48.97 27.81
CA VAL A 580 -15.59 49.10 28.68
C VAL A 580 -14.44 48.30 28.14
N PHE A 581 -13.25 48.97 28.03
CA PHE A 581 -11.98 48.32 27.67
C PHE A 581 -11.20 48.06 28.95
N GLU A 582 -10.99 46.79 29.31
CA GLU A 582 -10.15 46.43 30.47
C GLU A 582 -8.85 45.83 29.95
N VAL A 583 -7.72 46.43 30.36
CA VAL A 583 -6.38 46.01 29.95
C VAL A 583 -5.74 45.27 31.10
N ASP A 584 -5.19 44.11 30.81
CA ASP A 584 -4.54 43.23 31.76
C ASP A 584 -3.23 42.65 31.19
N TRP A 585 -2.41 42.13 32.08
CA TRP A 585 -1.14 41.50 31.70
C TRP A 585 -1.02 40.17 32.41
N THR A 586 -1.08 39.10 31.64
CA THR A 586 -1.07 37.72 32.20
C THR A 586 -0.06 36.88 31.44
N ASP A 587 0.92 36.28 32.16
CA ASP A 587 1.89 35.32 31.63
C ASP A 587 2.64 35.77 30.36
N GLY A 588 3.05 37.06 30.30
CA GLY A 588 3.74 37.63 29.15
C GLY A 588 2.83 37.94 27.94
N ASN A 589 1.52 37.92 28.15
CA ASN A 589 0.54 38.29 27.15
C ASN A 589 -0.11 39.63 27.47
N PHE A 590 -0.22 40.48 26.47
CA PHE A 590 -1.04 41.67 26.47
C PHE A 590 -2.49 41.26 26.23
N GLU A 591 -3.36 41.48 27.21
CA GLU A 591 -4.77 41.11 27.17
C GLU A 591 -5.65 42.35 27.23
N VAL A 592 -6.61 42.46 26.31
CA VAL A 592 -7.62 43.53 26.31
C VAL A 592 -9.00 42.89 26.23
N ARG A 593 -9.81 43.11 27.27
CA ARG A 593 -11.21 42.69 27.35
C ARG A 593 -12.11 43.86 26.94
N VAL A 594 -12.92 43.65 25.90
CA VAL A 594 -13.90 44.64 25.42
C VAL A 594 -15.29 44.11 25.81
N SER A 595 -15.88 44.73 26.81
CA SER A 595 -17.16 44.35 27.38
C SER A 595 -18.25 45.30 26.94
N ASP A 596 -19.39 44.79 26.42
CA ASP A 596 -20.57 45.56 26.05
C ASP A 596 -21.77 45.11 26.87
N THR A 597 -22.73 46.05 27.06
CA THR A 597 -24.04 45.77 27.72
C THR A 597 -25.15 45.56 26.72
N GLY A 598 -24.87 44.96 25.59
CA GLY A 598 -25.79 44.70 24.49
C GLY A 598 -26.70 43.48 24.72
N PRO A 599 -27.37 42.99 23.69
CA PRO A 599 -28.33 41.90 23.79
C PRO A 599 -27.69 40.52 24.06
N GLY A 600 -26.36 40.40 23.96
CA GLY A 600 -25.67 39.13 24.02
C GLY A 600 -25.97 38.20 22.87
N MET A 601 -25.38 36.99 22.91
CA MET A 601 -25.46 36.01 21.83
C MET A 601 -25.82 34.62 22.31
N SER A 602 -26.57 33.86 21.50
CA SER A 602 -26.83 32.46 21.73
C SER A 602 -25.64 31.58 21.39
N ARG A 603 -25.61 30.36 21.94
CA ARG A 603 -24.52 29.40 21.65
C ARG A 603 -24.34 29.11 20.16
N GLN A 604 -25.44 29.02 19.42
CA GLN A 604 -25.37 28.79 17.95
C GLN A 604 -24.75 29.98 17.20
N VAL A 605 -24.90 31.20 17.68
CA VAL A 605 -24.27 32.40 17.12
C VAL A 605 -22.81 32.45 17.48
N LEU A 606 -22.44 32.12 18.74
CA LEU A 606 -21.07 32.09 19.21
C LEU A 606 -20.18 31.14 18.39
N GLU A 607 -20.71 29.98 17.98
CA GLU A 607 -19.97 29.01 17.15
C GLU A 607 -19.63 29.53 15.75
N ARG A 608 -20.34 30.60 15.28
CA ARG A 608 -20.26 31.07 13.90
C ARG A 608 -19.77 32.50 13.73
N ILE A 609 -19.69 33.32 14.77
CA ILE A 609 -19.39 34.77 14.64
C ILE A 609 -18.02 35.08 14.05
N PHE A 610 -17.07 34.15 14.11
CA PHE A 610 -15.75 34.28 13.51
C PHE A 610 -15.66 33.70 12.09
N ALA A 611 -16.72 33.05 11.59
CA ALA A 611 -16.76 32.56 10.22
C ALA A 611 -17.03 33.73 9.26
N ALA A 612 -16.29 33.79 8.18
CA ALA A 612 -16.40 34.86 7.21
C ALA A 612 -17.84 34.94 6.64
N PHE A 613 -18.37 36.17 6.52
CA PHE A 613 -19.69 36.47 5.94
C PHE A 613 -20.90 35.96 6.75
N GLN A 614 -20.71 35.48 7.95
CA GLN A 614 -21.84 35.10 8.80
C GLN A 614 -22.34 36.29 9.64
N GLN A 615 -23.63 36.50 9.60
CA GLN A 615 -24.34 37.50 10.40
C GLN A 615 -25.36 36.80 11.32
N ALA A 616 -25.47 37.26 12.52
CA ALA A 616 -26.25 36.61 13.59
C ALA A 616 -27.75 36.45 13.28
N ASP A 617 -28.33 37.34 12.43
CA ASP A 617 -29.77 37.26 12.07
C ASP A 617 -30.08 38.14 10.84
N VAL A 618 -30.88 37.61 9.92
CA VAL A 618 -31.34 38.32 8.69
C VAL A 618 -32.18 39.58 9.03
N THR A 619 -32.85 39.58 10.16
CA THR A 619 -33.67 40.74 10.63
C THR A 619 -32.83 41.87 11.19
N VAL A 620 -31.71 41.60 11.82
CA VAL A 620 -30.75 42.56 12.37
C VAL A 620 -29.85 43.14 11.28
N ALA A 621 -29.61 42.39 10.20
CA ALA A 621 -28.86 42.85 9.03
C ALA A 621 -29.51 44.05 8.30
N ARG A 622 -30.86 44.14 8.26
CA ARG A 622 -31.59 45.23 7.61
C ARG A 622 -31.51 46.55 8.35
N THR A 623 -31.30 46.53 9.66
CA THR A 623 -31.33 47.77 10.50
C THR A 623 -29.92 48.29 10.84
N HIS A 624 -28.90 47.47 10.82
CA HIS A 624 -27.57 47.88 11.36
C HIS A 624 -26.37 47.60 10.44
N GLY A 625 -26.56 47.02 9.24
CA GLY A 625 -25.53 46.79 8.19
C GLY A 625 -24.18 46.28 8.71
N GLY A 626 -23.55 45.41 7.97
CA GLY A 626 -22.16 44.97 8.30
C GLY A 626 -21.73 43.87 7.33
N THR A 627 -20.43 43.76 7.01
CA THR A 627 -19.89 42.86 6.01
C THR A 627 -19.73 41.41 6.48
N GLY A 628 -19.82 41.19 7.80
CA GLY A 628 -19.48 39.88 8.40
C GLY A 628 -17.99 39.51 8.32
N LEU A 629 -17.14 40.45 7.84
CA LEU A 629 -15.68 40.24 7.71
C LEU A 629 -14.89 40.75 8.92
N GLY A 630 -15.41 41.76 9.64
CA GLY A 630 -14.65 42.45 10.68
C GLY A 630 -14.10 41.54 11.76
N LEU A 631 -14.93 40.69 12.35
CA LEU A 631 -14.50 39.73 13.39
C LEU A 631 -13.53 38.68 12.87
N THR A 632 -13.74 38.19 11.65
CA THR A 632 -12.84 37.21 11.00
C THR A 632 -11.46 37.84 10.77
N ILE A 633 -11.42 39.05 10.24
CA ILE A 633 -10.16 39.80 10.02
C ILE A 633 -9.48 40.08 11.36
N SER A 634 -10.21 40.57 12.38
CA SER A 634 -9.66 40.80 13.70
C SER A 634 -9.02 39.56 14.31
N ARG A 635 -9.67 38.40 14.22
CA ARG A 635 -9.13 37.15 14.72
C ARG A 635 -7.90 36.70 13.94
N ASN A 636 -7.90 36.82 12.60
CA ASN A 636 -6.76 36.51 11.76
C ASN A 636 -5.56 37.42 12.05
N LEU A 637 -5.78 38.71 12.29
CA LEU A 637 -4.75 39.65 12.72
C LEU A 637 -4.17 39.28 14.09
N ALA A 638 -5.02 38.93 15.05
CA ALA A 638 -4.57 38.45 16.37
C ALA A 638 -3.71 37.18 16.22
N ARG A 639 -4.12 36.23 15.37
CA ARG A 639 -3.37 35.00 15.08
C ARG A 639 -2.04 35.28 14.37
N LEU A 640 -2.01 36.22 13.46
CA LEU A 640 -0.77 36.67 12.81
C LEU A 640 0.24 37.19 13.83
N MET A 641 -0.25 37.86 14.89
CA MET A 641 0.57 38.35 16.02
C MET A 641 0.88 37.23 17.06
N GLY A 642 0.54 35.97 16.78
CA GLY A 642 0.78 34.85 17.68
C GLY A 642 -0.26 34.64 18.78
N GLY A 643 -1.36 35.41 18.76
CA GLY A 643 -2.45 35.36 19.73
C GLY A 643 -3.77 34.81 19.19
N ASP A 644 -4.88 35.13 19.87
CA ASP A 644 -6.27 34.83 19.40
C ASP A 644 -7.27 35.80 20.04
N ILE A 645 -8.51 35.78 19.55
CA ILE A 645 -9.65 36.49 20.14
C ILE A 645 -10.66 35.48 20.63
N GLY A 646 -10.92 35.52 21.96
CA GLY A 646 -11.98 34.78 22.61
C GLY A 646 -13.27 35.61 22.71
N VAL A 647 -14.40 34.97 23.02
CA VAL A 647 -15.68 35.62 23.29
C VAL A 647 -16.46 34.85 24.34
N ASP A 648 -17.00 35.57 25.31
CA ASP A 648 -17.96 35.09 26.28
C ASP A 648 -19.20 35.97 26.20
N SER A 649 -20.40 35.38 26.03
CA SER A 649 -21.62 36.13 25.88
C SER A 649 -22.84 35.36 26.38
N GLU A 650 -23.75 36.07 27.03
CA GLU A 650 -25.02 35.51 27.48
C GLU A 650 -26.18 36.42 27.03
N VAL A 651 -27.22 35.80 26.48
CA VAL A 651 -28.41 36.53 25.98
C VAL A 651 -28.98 37.42 27.07
N GLY A 652 -29.10 38.72 26.80
CA GLY A 652 -29.64 39.74 27.72
C GLY A 652 -28.63 40.32 28.70
N LYS A 653 -27.35 39.87 28.73
CA LYS A 653 -26.32 40.38 29.64
C LYS A 653 -25.17 41.10 28.94
N GLY A 654 -25.05 40.93 27.62
CA GLY A 654 -24.01 41.55 26.83
C GLY A 654 -22.94 40.54 26.40
N SER A 655 -21.80 41.04 25.91
CA SER A 655 -20.69 40.22 25.40
C SER A 655 -19.35 40.76 25.89
N VAL A 656 -18.42 39.86 26.09
CA VAL A 656 -17.01 40.16 26.44
C VAL A 656 -16.10 39.55 25.39
N PHE A 657 -15.47 40.35 24.59
CA PHE A 657 -14.43 39.94 23.62
C PHE A 657 -13.06 40.09 24.27
N THR A 658 -12.25 39.06 24.27
CA THR A 658 -10.91 39.05 24.86
C THR A 658 -9.86 38.89 23.79
N LEU A 659 -9.12 39.95 23.47
CA LEU A 659 -7.92 39.89 22.65
C LEU A 659 -6.77 39.49 23.53
N ARG A 660 -6.03 38.45 23.15
CA ARG A 660 -4.80 38.00 23.83
C ARG A 660 -3.70 37.85 22.79
N ILE A 661 -2.61 38.59 22.96
CA ILE A 661 -1.41 38.53 22.10
C ILE A 661 -0.13 38.45 22.93
N PRO A 662 0.86 37.63 22.56
CA PRO A 662 2.16 37.63 23.21
C PRO A 662 2.84 38.95 22.90
N ALA A 663 3.40 39.62 23.92
CA ALA A 663 4.06 40.90 23.78
C ALA A 663 5.20 41.02 24.79
N GLU A 664 6.19 41.84 24.48
CA GLU A 664 7.26 42.22 25.38
C GLU A 664 6.86 43.53 26.09
N GLY A 665 6.73 43.44 27.40
CA GLY A 665 6.41 44.60 28.24
C GLY A 665 7.65 45.35 28.68
N PHE A 666 7.62 46.69 28.72
CA PHE A 666 8.71 47.53 29.20
C PHE A 666 8.16 48.80 29.86
N GLU A 667 9.02 49.56 30.60
CA GLU A 667 8.65 50.85 31.12
C GLU A 667 8.80 51.92 30.01
N TYR A 668 7.67 52.50 29.61
CA TYR A 668 7.64 53.55 28.61
C TYR A 668 8.03 54.90 29.23
N PRO A 669 8.98 55.67 28.70
CA PRO A 669 9.38 56.98 29.27
C PRO A 669 8.21 57.96 29.31
N SER A 670 7.81 58.39 30.49
CA SER A 670 6.74 59.38 30.67
C SER A 670 7.15 60.72 30.02
N ARG A 671 6.53 61.07 28.91
CA ARG A 671 6.63 62.40 28.34
C ARG A 671 5.64 63.31 29.04
N ILE A 672 6.15 64.44 29.54
CA ILE A 672 5.40 65.56 30.14
C ILE A 672 4.31 66.00 29.16
N THR A 673 3.08 65.99 29.63
CA THR A 673 1.87 66.37 28.91
C THR A 673 1.98 67.85 28.41
N THR A 674 2.14 68.04 27.13
CA THR A 674 2.03 69.37 26.54
C THR A 674 0.55 69.70 26.35
N ARG A 675 0.13 70.69 27.11
CA ARG A 675 -1.21 71.32 27.22
C ARG A 675 -1.83 71.58 25.84
N ARG A 676 -3.02 71.02 25.59
CA ARG A 676 -3.92 71.33 24.48
C ARG A 676 -4.23 72.79 24.52
N ILE A 677 -3.76 73.56 23.58
CA ILE A 677 -4.17 74.96 23.37
C ILE A 677 -5.40 74.90 22.43
N THR A 678 -6.55 75.13 23.02
CA THR A 678 -7.77 75.51 22.29
C THR A 678 -7.75 77.02 22.09
N SER A 679 -7.44 77.50 20.90
CA SER A 679 -7.77 78.82 20.48
C SER A 679 -8.18 78.78 19.01
N GLU A 680 -9.47 79.06 18.76
CA GLU A 680 -9.96 79.55 17.49
C GLU A 680 -9.40 80.97 17.28
N GLU A 681 -8.23 81.05 16.66
CA GLU A 681 -7.72 82.33 16.05
C GLU A 681 -7.81 82.23 14.54
N GLU A 682 -8.36 83.26 13.89
CA GLU A 682 -8.44 83.40 12.44
C GLU A 682 -7.07 83.13 11.81
N ALA A 683 -7.00 82.14 10.97
CA ALA A 683 -5.77 81.64 10.37
C ALA A 683 -5.25 82.71 9.33
N PRO A 684 -3.98 83.06 9.38
CA PRO A 684 -3.39 84.06 8.44
C PRO A 684 -3.50 83.51 6.99
N LYS A 685 -3.77 84.42 6.05
CA LYS A 685 -3.75 84.17 4.60
C LYS A 685 -2.37 83.65 4.23
N VAL A 686 -2.32 82.47 3.60
CA VAL A 686 -1.05 81.91 3.11
C VAL A 686 -0.96 82.15 1.62
N GLU A 687 0.16 82.83 1.19
CA GLU A 687 0.45 83.11 -0.22
C GLU A 687 1.61 82.24 -0.70
N GLY A 688 1.52 81.64 -1.92
CA GLY A 688 2.59 80.85 -2.48
C GLY A 688 2.14 80.00 -3.70
N THR A 689 3.12 79.54 -4.45
CA THR A 689 2.91 78.71 -5.65
C THR A 689 3.20 77.26 -5.32
N ILE A 690 2.25 76.35 -5.63
CA ILE A 690 2.37 74.94 -5.40
C ILE A 690 2.27 74.21 -6.73
N LEU A 691 3.13 73.15 -6.94
CA LEU A 691 3.05 72.24 -8.06
C LEU A 691 2.44 70.90 -7.62
N VAL A 692 1.46 70.42 -8.33
CA VAL A 692 0.85 69.14 -8.15
C VAL A 692 1.12 68.28 -9.40
N ALA A 693 1.90 67.19 -9.19
CA ALA A 693 2.23 66.26 -10.23
C ALA A 693 1.56 64.87 -9.88
N ASP A 694 0.59 64.48 -10.70
CA ASP A 694 -0.17 63.22 -10.55
C ASP A 694 -0.73 62.83 -11.94
N ASP A 695 -0.69 61.57 -12.32
CA ASP A 695 -1.14 61.13 -13.63
C ASP A 695 -2.67 61.02 -13.73
N THR A 696 -3.37 61.00 -12.59
CA THR A 696 -4.84 60.89 -12.50
C THR A 696 -5.48 62.30 -12.62
N PRO A 697 -6.20 62.58 -13.73
CA PRO A 697 -6.75 63.95 -13.97
C PRO A 697 -7.67 64.44 -12.85
N ASP A 698 -8.55 63.54 -12.36
CA ASP A 698 -9.55 63.88 -11.35
C ASP A 698 -8.91 64.23 -10.01
N LEU A 699 -7.87 63.49 -9.60
CA LEU A 699 -7.13 63.75 -8.34
C LEU A 699 -6.33 65.03 -8.45
N ARG A 700 -5.64 65.27 -9.57
CA ARG A 700 -4.90 66.50 -9.87
C ARG A 700 -5.82 67.69 -9.77
N GLN A 701 -7.06 67.56 -10.34
CA GLN A 701 -8.02 68.70 -10.32
C GLN A 701 -8.61 68.92 -8.92
N LEU A 702 -8.86 67.85 -8.14
CA LEU A 702 -9.35 67.87 -6.76
C LEU A 702 -8.35 68.61 -5.84
N LEU A 703 -7.08 68.18 -5.90
CA LEU A 703 -6.00 68.84 -5.13
C LEU A 703 -5.85 70.33 -5.51
N SER A 704 -5.90 70.67 -6.80
CA SER A 704 -5.89 71.98 -7.29
C SER A 704 -7.04 72.85 -6.71
N LEU A 705 -8.27 72.31 -6.68
CA LEU A 705 -9.43 72.99 -6.11
C LEU A 705 -9.25 73.26 -4.61
N TYR A 706 -8.73 72.31 -3.83
CA TYR A 706 -8.46 72.50 -2.41
C TYR A 706 -7.42 73.60 -2.16
N LEU A 707 -6.32 73.56 -2.90
CA LEU A 707 -5.20 74.50 -2.74
C LEU A 707 -5.59 75.96 -3.21
N ARG A 708 -6.34 76.06 -4.29
CA ARG A 708 -6.86 77.34 -4.75
C ARG A 708 -7.87 78.00 -3.78
N LYS A 709 -8.71 77.16 -3.09
CA LYS A 709 -9.60 77.62 -2.03
C LYS A 709 -8.82 78.22 -0.82
N MET A 710 -7.58 77.81 -0.63
CA MET A 710 -6.68 78.39 0.38
C MET A 710 -6.01 79.71 -0.07
N GLY A 711 -6.21 80.14 -1.30
CA GLY A 711 -5.62 81.42 -1.85
C GLY A 711 -4.26 81.21 -2.52
N LEU A 712 -3.90 79.92 -2.88
CA LEU A 712 -2.59 79.60 -3.43
C LEU A 712 -2.62 79.49 -4.95
N ASP A 713 -1.50 79.83 -5.60
CA ASP A 713 -1.32 79.55 -7.03
C ASP A 713 -0.93 78.14 -7.27
N VAL A 714 -1.65 77.41 -8.17
CA VAL A 714 -1.44 75.96 -8.40
C VAL A 714 -1.03 75.71 -9.83
N LEU A 715 0.14 75.11 -9.98
CA LEU A 715 0.67 74.53 -11.21
C LEU A 715 0.38 73.05 -11.27
N LEU A 716 0.14 72.54 -12.45
CA LEU A 716 -0.25 71.08 -12.65
C LEU A 716 0.72 70.48 -13.63
N ALA A 717 1.09 69.21 -13.35
CA ALA A 717 1.89 68.34 -14.23
C ALA A 717 1.25 66.92 -14.34
N GLU A 718 1.30 66.36 -15.51
CA GLU A 718 0.67 65.07 -15.81
C GLU A 718 1.66 63.88 -15.68
N ASN A 719 2.95 64.16 -15.61
CA ASN A 719 4.03 63.20 -15.50
C ASN A 719 5.27 63.82 -14.86
N GLY A 720 6.26 62.99 -14.50
CA GLY A 720 7.46 63.46 -13.83
C GLY A 720 8.35 64.36 -14.66
N GLN A 721 8.39 64.23 -15.99
CA GLN A 721 9.18 65.07 -16.87
C GLN A 721 8.62 66.50 -16.89
N GLU A 722 7.33 66.67 -17.06
CA GLU A 722 6.65 67.95 -17.02
C GLU A 722 6.78 68.60 -15.65
N ALA A 723 6.70 67.77 -14.57
CA ALA A 723 6.90 68.29 -13.20
C ALA A 723 8.30 68.87 -13.00
N VAL A 724 9.34 68.29 -13.54
CA VAL A 724 10.73 68.79 -13.48
C VAL A 724 10.86 70.08 -14.24
N GLU A 725 10.33 70.19 -15.46
CA GLU A 725 10.40 71.36 -16.29
C GLU A 725 9.69 72.59 -15.64
N ILE A 726 8.49 72.32 -15.09
CA ILE A 726 7.74 73.37 -14.39
C ILE A 726 8.45 73.79 -13.10
N ALA A 727 8.95 72.85 -12.31
CA ALA A 727 9.62 73.15 -11.03
C ALA A 727 10.88 73.93 -11.23
N ILE A 728 11.68 73.62 -12.25
CA ILE A 728 12.91 74.41 -12.55
C ILE A 728 12.60 75.85 -13.09
N SER A 729 11.60 75.92 -13.98
CA SER A 729 11.27 77.23 -14.62
C SER A 729 10.47 78.17 -13.72
N LYS A 730 9.53 77.61 -12.91
CA LYS A 730 8.60 78.38 -12.09
C LYS A 730 8.98 78.50 -10.60
N LYS A 731 9.86 77.59 -10.14
CA LYS A 731 10.38 77.55 -8.76
C LYS A 731 9.25 77.54 -7.70
N PRO A 732 8.28 76.64 -7.73
CA PRO A 732 7.21 76.61 -6.74
C PRO A 732 7.73 76.44 -5.31
N ASN A 733 7.00 76.92 -4.32
CA ASN A 733 7.35 76.85 -2.91
C ASN A 733 7.23 75.43 -2.36
N LEU A 734 6.32 74.63 -2.94
CA LEU A 734 6.07 73.22 -2.55
C LEU A 734 5.65 72.37 -3.79
N VAL A 735 6.17 71.18 -3.89
CA VAL A 735 5.81 70.19 -4.94
C VAL A 735 5.18 69.00 -4.30
N PHE A 736 4.00 68.63 -4.70
CA PHE A 736 3.40 67.28 -4.45
C PHE A 736 3.70 66.42 -5.66
N MET A 737 4.44 65.34 -5.43
CA MET A 737 4.92 64.45 -6.49
C MET A 737 4.33 63.04 -6.32
N ASP A 738 3.52 62.58 -7.25
CA ASP A 738 3.09 61.16 -7.25
C ASP A 738 4.25 60.24 -7.54
N MET A 739 4.24 59.09 -6.91
CA MET A 739 5.29 58.07 -7.05
C MET A 739 5.23 57.36 -8.40
N GLN A 740 4.06 57.11 -8.89
CA GLN A 740 3.81 56.32 -10.13
C GLN A 740 3.20 57.21 -11.22
N MET A 741 3.98 57.61 -12.18
CA MET A 741 3.52 58.38 -13.34
C MET A 741 4.16 57.84 -14.62
N PRO A 742 3.46 57.98 -15.77
CA PRO A 742 4.01 57.61 -17.07
C PRO A 742 5.16 58.57 -17.46
N VAL A 743 5.97 58.19 -18.46
CA VAL A 743 7.11 58.95 -19.02
C VAL A 743 8.29 59.02 -18.06
N MET A 744 8.11 59.55 -16.85
CA MET A 744 9.11 59.66 -15.78
C MET A 744 8.40 59.45 -14.45
N ASP A 745 8.84 58.49 -13.67
CA ASP A 745 8.27 58.22 -12.35
C ASP A 745 8.72 59.26 -11.32
N GLY A 746 8.04 59.30 -10.17
CA GLY A 746 8.31 60.30 -9.15
C GLY A 746 9.72 60.19 -8.58
N ILE A 747 10.30 58.98 -8.43
CA ILE A 747 11.67 58.81 -7.94
C ILE A 747 12.69 59.38 -8.91
N GLN A 748 12.49 59.15 -10.19
CA GLN A 748 13.35 59.72 -11.25
C GLN A 748 13.22 61.23 -11.32
N ALA A 749 11.98 61.75 -11.20
CA ALA A 749 11.71 63.17 -11.21
C ALA A 749 12.40 63.91 -10.03
N VAL A 750 12.32 63.40 -8.82
CA VAL A 750 12.99 63.95 -7.64
C VAL A 750 14.51 63.93 -7.80
N LYS A 751 15.10 62.78 -8.27
CA LYS A 751 16.53 62.76 -8.59
C LYS A 751 16.95 63.80 -9.63
N ALA A 752 16.14 63.97 -10.67
CA ALA A 752 16.40 64.96 -11.70
C ALA A 752 16.33 66.40 -11.16
N LEU A 753 15.37 66.73 -10.27
CA LEU A 753 15.26 67.99 -9.57
C LEU A 753 16.50 68.30 -8.72
N ARG A 754 16.90 67.30 -7.88
CA ARG A 754 18.09 67.50 -7.00
C ARG A 754 19.40 67.61 -7.79
N LYS A 755 19.51 66.92 -8.92
CA LYS A 755 20.66 66.99 -9.83
C LYS A 755 20.75 68.36 -10.50
N GLN A 756 19.60 69.07 -10.70
CA GLN A 756 19.57 70.44 -11.23
C GLN A 756 19.53 71.51 -10.13
N GLU A 757 20.00 71.15 -8.92
CA GLU A 757 20.13 72.00 -7.75
C GLU A 757 18.81 72.70 -7.29
N TYR A 758 17.66 72.01 -7.58
CA TYR A 758 16.39 72.51 -7.06
C TYR A 758 16.29 72.27 -5.55
N THR A 759 16.13 73.34 -4.77
CA THR A 759 16.14 73.40 -3.30
C THR A 759 14.72 73.48 -2.69
N GLY A 760 13.68 73.58 -3.52
CA GLY A 760 12.32 73.72 -3.03
C GLY A 760 11.83 72.37 -2.38
N THR A 761 10.85 72.52 -1.50
CA THR A 761 10.27 71.37 -0.77
C THR A 761 9.50 70.46 -1.72
N VAL A 762 9.80 69.15 -1.68
CA VAL A 762 9.12 68.09 -2.47
C VAL A 762 8.50 67.03 -1.53
N LEU A 763 7.20 66.82 -1.58
CA LEU A 763 6.48 65.84 -0.82
C LEU A 763 5.94 64.76 -1.76
N ALA A 764 6.22 63.51 -1.43
CA ALA A 764 5.69 62.34 -2.20
C ALA A 764 4.21 62.11 -1.87
N LEU A 765 3.40 61.87 -2.91
CA LEU A 765 2.05 61.32 -2.74
C LEU A 765 2.13 59.78 -2.85
N THR A 766 1.64 59.02 -1.83
CA THR A 766 1.84 57.59 -1.75
C THR A 766 0.57 56.85 -1.30
N ALA A 767 0.39 55.60 -1.71
CA ALA A 767 -0.62 54.72 -1.14
C ALA A 767 -0.13 54.08 0.17
N GLN A 768 -1.04 53.74 1.08
CA GLN A 768 -0.80 53.36 2.49
C GLN A 768 0.10 52.13 2.71
N SER A 769 0.55 51.41 1.69
CA SER A 769 1.19 50.08 1.83
C SER A 769 2.62 49.96 1.23
N GLU A 770 3.31 51.10 0.91
CA GLU A 770 4.53 51.00 0.11
C GLU A 770 5.77 51.53 0.86
N ARG A 771 6.09 51.01 2.03
CA ARG A 771 7.24 51.43 2.88
C ARG A 771 8.57 51.49 2.12
N ASP A 772 8.86 50.45 1.33
CA ASP A 772 10.12 50.39 0.57
C ASP A 772 10.22 51.50 -0.48
N ARG A 773 9.10 51.87 -1.08
CA ARG A 773 9.02 52.96 -2.07
C ARG A 773 9.08 54.35 -1.41
N ILE A 774 8.50 54.50 -0.21
CA ILE A 774 8.61 55.72 0.58
C ILE A 774 10.10 55.97 0.91
N MET A 775 10.81 54.93 1.34
CA MET A 775 12.25 55.02 1.59
C MET A 775 13.02 55.37 0.33
N ALA A 776 12.71 54.79 -0.79
CA ALA A 776 13.35 55.10 -2.08
C ALA A 776 13.11 56.55 -2.52
N MET A 777 11.95 57.16 -2.24
CA MET A 777 11.65 58.57 -2.50
C MET A 777 12.42 59.48 -1.57
N LEU A 778 12.50 59.14 -0.29
CA LEU A 778 13.30 59.91 0.70
C LEU A 778 14.79 59.85 0.35
N ASP A 779 15.31 58.69 -0.07
CA ASP A 779 16.69 58.52 -0.55
C ASP A 779 16.96 59.28 -1.87
N ALA A 780 15.92 59.44 -2.71
CA ALA A 780 15.99 60.27 -3.92
C ALA A 780 16.05 61.80 -3.62
N GLY A 781 15.75 62.18 -2.37
CA GLY A 781 15.84 63.58 -1.92
C GLY A 781 14.47 64.23 -1.69
N CYS A 782 13.40 63.54 -1.46
CA CYS A 782 12.13 64.04 -0.99
C CYS A 782 12.21 64.52 0.45
N ASP A 783 11.44 65.56 0.78
CA ASP A 783 11.40 66.26 2.09
C ASP A 783 10.28 65.67 2.98
N GLY A 784 9.49 64.71 2.48
CA GLY A 784 8.41 64.08 3.20
C GLY A 784 7.44 63.36 2.30
N TYR A 785 6.38 62.85 2.89
CA TYR A 785 5.32 62.15 2.13
C TYR A 785 3.92 62.46 2.67
N VAL A 786 2.89 62.26 1.81
CA VAL A 786 1.46 62.40 2.09
C VAL A 786 0.73 61.15 1.58
N GLU A 787 -0.04 60.53 2.44
CA GLU A 787 -0.78 59.29 2.09
C GLU A 787 -2.05 59.65 1.30
N LYS A 788 -2.30 58.89 0.23
CA LYS A 788 -3.57 58.87 -0.50
C LYS A 788 -4.59 57.94 0.20
N PRO A 789 -5.86 58.34 0.35
CA PRO A 789 -6.51 59.52 -0.19
C PRO A 789 -6.21 60.77 0.67
N VAL A 790 -5.85 61.89 -0.01
CA VAL A 790 -5.50 63.15 0.64
C VAL A 790 -6.77 63.84 1.15
N ARG A 791 -6.93 63.91 2.48
CA ARG A 791 -8.05 64.65 3.11
C ARG A 791 -7.76 66.12 3.14
N ARG A 792 -8.79 66.94 2.94
CA ARG A 792 -8.68 68.42 2.85
C ARG A 792 -8.01 68.97 4.12
N GLU A 793 -8.44 68.59 5.29
CA GLU A 793 -7.93 69.12 6.58
C GLU A 793 -6.44 68.85 6.76
N ARG A 794 -5.99 67.61 6.37
CA ARG A 794 -4.59 67.22 6.43
C ARG A 794 -3.73 67.92 5.39
N LEU A 795 -4.27 68.17 4.18
CA LEU A 795 -3.61 68.90 3.14
C LEU A 795 -3.39 70.40 3.59
N GLU A 796 -4.44 71.06 4.16
CA GLU A 796 -4.42 72.41 4.70
C GLU A 796 -3.36 72.51 5.83
N ALA A 797 -3.32 71.58 6.75
CA ALA A 797 -2.34 71.58 7.85
C ALA A 797 -0.89 71.49 7.35
N ILE A 798 -0.63 70.57 6.40
CA ILE A 798 0.71 70.38 5.81
C ILE A 798 1.17 71.60 5.06
N VAL A 799 0.32 72.17 4.22
CA VAL A 799 0.65 73.35 3.39
C VAL A 799 0.91 74.54 4.28
N ARG A 800 0.06 74.86 5.26
CA ARG A 800 0.25 75.94 6.24
C ARG A 800 1.58 75.78 7.00
N GLY A 801 1.82 74.62 7.58
CA GLY A 801 3.05 74.37 8.34
C GLY A 801 4.32 74.55 7.51
N ARG A 802 4.31 74.12 6.23
CA ARG A 802 5.47 74.26 5.35
C ARG A 802 5.72 75.72 4.82
N LEU A 803 4.65 76.48 4.58
CA LEU A 803 4.76 77.83 4.07
C LEU A 803 5.00 78.85 5.20
N THR A 804 4.56 78.60 6.44
CA THR A 804 4.74 79.49 7.59
C THR A 804 5.98 79.18 8.42
N GLY A 805 6.71 78.07 8.12
CA GLY A 805 7.92 77.69 8.82
C GLY A 805 7.69 77.09 10.22
N THR A 806 6.45 76.75 10.60
CA THR A 806 6.14 76.09 11.84
C THR A 806 6.40 74.57 11.67
N VAL A 807 7.19 73.95 12.56
CA VAL A 807 7.57 72.49 12.52
C VAL A 807 6.32 71.64 12.53
N SER A 808 6.03 70.95 11.43
CA SER A 808 4.87 70.08 11.32
C SER A 808 5.19 68.63 11.74
N GLU A 809 4.16 67.88 12.16
CA GLU A 809 4.25 66.42 12.55
C GLU A 809 4.97 65.55 11.50
N ALA A 810 5.06 65.99 10.24
CA ALA A 810 5.76 65.32 9.14
C ALA A 810 7.27 65.11 9.41
N GLU A 811 7.94 66.09 10.08
CA GLU A 811 9.36 65.98 10.41
C GLU A 811 9.65 65.01 11.57
N SER A 812 8.71 64.90 12.48
CA SER A 812 8.83 63.90 13.56
C SER A 812 8.75 62.44 13.05
N SER A 813 7.92 62.20 12.04
CA SER A 813 7.75 60.91 11.38
C SER A 813 8.97 60.52 10.53
N ILE A 814 9.55 61.48 9.78
CA ILE A 814 10.77 61.26 8.97
C ILE A 814 11.98 60.94 9.85
N SER A 815 12.12 61.65 10.97
CA SER A 815 13.20 61.43 11.93
C SER A 815 13.11 60.07 12.62
N ARG A 816 11.91 59.53 12.80
CA ARG A 816 11.66 58.17 13.32
C ARG A 816 11.99 57.09 12.28
N LEU A 817 11.57 57.27 11.01
CA LEU A 817 11.88 56.35 9.91
C LEU A 817 13.39 56.29 9.62
N LYS A 818 14.12 57.40 9.65
CA LYS A 818 15.58 57.41 9.43
C LYS A 818 16.40 56.82 10.58
N ARG A 819 15.86 56.74 11.80
CA ARG A 819 16.56 56.15 12.96
C ARG A 819 16.26 54.65 13.16
N GLY A 820 15.41 54.05 12.33
CA GLY A 820 15.00 52.66 12.49
C GLY A 820 14.16 52.38 13.75
N GLU A 821 13.61 53.46 14.36
CA GLU A 821 12.84 53.43 15.61
C GLU A 821 11.33 53.44 15.38
N ALA A 822 10.88 53.13 14.15
CA ALA A 822 9.46 53.03 13.82
C ALA A 822 9.06 51.59 13.52
#